data_997de6956266b4915fc0f0222e38c706
#
_entry.id   997de6956266b4915fc0f0222e38c706
#
_cell.length_a   1.000
_cell.length_b   1.000
_cell.length_c   1.000
_cell.angle_alpha   90.00
_cell.angle_beta   90.00
_cell.angle_gamma   90.00
#
_symmetry.space_group_name_H-M   'P 1'
#
loop_
_entity.id
_entity.type
_entity.pdbx_description
1 polymer ?
#
loop_
_entity_poly.entity_id
_entity_poly.type
_entity_poly.pdbx_seq_one_letter_code
_entity_poly.pdbx_strand_id
1 'polypeptide(L)'
;MKYIAKIAIVLFTFWLAIPTVAQTPKKEVRAFWLSTVWRLTWPKTTVISNTGNAQEIQEQKDELIMLLDSVKAANANTVYFQVRGRCDAMYKSSYEPWSSDLVATRGMDPGYDPLLFAVEEAHKRGIEIHAWFNPYRYESVLHQWDGTPQNYRESHPEWLLDYSDGSILNPAMPEVRDHITAIIQEVVQNYDIDGVVFDDYFYMSGTTDDMDDELYQQSNPDNLSRADWRRQNVNKLIAQVYRMIQSEKPYVRFGISPAGVWCTDATIAERYGVTPTPVGSDWAYDDIFCDPMAWIQEHSIDYISPQIYWTIGSSSDYTLIAEWWSQIVRQFGCHFYSSHSASDLSSAKMPSKYAKTTTGTLSSDLNGEKVSSKTLSPIERKTAEENEYIVDGATASFKGSELVNQIKVNRTYDETGAPGSVFYNMRKVTHTSGMLSLLRSDVYKYPALIPAISWKATSDPGLVSNIAFTNGQLSWTGAEGMRYAVYAVPENAAQTTACRDARYLLGLSYSTDYSIPTIYRTGYTYAVSIVDRYGNEYAPLFMGATAGTSEAVTLNTPINNGTAIGNYEFTWSSIADASYYIDIARDDLFTDLILSRETTGTSFPSSYLPDLEKGTYYWRIRTRKANCSDGISAVYAFQSGPFEIEFPTKGATEVSVTPSITWTEYPDATEYRLEINKYDDFRSMGKVLDQRYSEHSITLPEGVLVGNTKYYARVTAYAGSTESISKTTNFTTESKEPTIPVILYPTQGATVEATS
;
A
#
# COMPACT_ATOMS: atom_id res chain seq x y z
N MET A 1 46.83 35.81 0.06
CA MET A 1 46.85 34.35 -0.21
C MET A 1 46.07 33.49 0.79
N LYS A 2 45.24 34.04 1.69
CA LYS A 2 44.40 33.26 2.64
C LYS A 2 42.89 33.22 2.29
N TYR A 3 42.46 33.85 1.20
CA TYR A 3 41.05 33.87 0.78
C TYR A 3 40.76 33.02 -0.45
N ILE A 4 41.77 32.50 -1.16
CA ILE A 4 41.60 31.66 -2.36
C ILE A 4 41.43 30.18 -1.99
N ALA A 5 41.89 29.75 -0.81
CA ALA A 5 41.79 28.37 -0.35
C ALA A 5 40.38 27.97 0.19
N LYS A 6 39.53 28.96 0.55
CA LYS A 6 38.16 28.67 1.06
C LYS A 6 37.08 28.54 -0.05
N ILE A 7 37.36 29.04 -1.26
CA ILE A 7 36.42 28.95 -2.39
C ILE A 7 36.59 27.62 -3.15
N ALA A 8 37.76 27.00 -3.07
CA ALA A 8 38.01 25.71 -3.75
C ALA A 8 37.37 24.49 -3.04
N ILE A 9 37.06 24.58 -1.75
CA ILE A 9 36.45 23.47 -0.99
C ILE A 9 34.92 23.46 -1.12
N VAL A 10 34.30 24.62 -1.38
CA VAL A 10 32.82 24.69 -1.60
C VAL A 10 32.41 24.28 -3.03
N LEU A 11 33.33 24.33 -4.00
CA LEU A 11 33.06 23.91 -5.38
C LEU A 11 33.26 22.41 -5.63
N PHE A 12 33.84 21.65 -4.68
CA PHE A 12 34.06 20.19 -4.87
C PHE A 12 32.96 19.31 -4.30
N THR A 13 32.03 19.85 -3.52
CA THR A 13 30.87 19.11 -2.97
C THR A 13 29.60 19.19 -3.83
N PHE A 14 29.61 19.97 -4.92
CA PHE A 14 28.45 20.13 -5.82
C PHE A 14 28.52 19.30 -7.11
N TRP A 15 29.49 18.40 -7.25
CA TRP A 15 29.74 17.69 -8.52
C TRP A 15 29.50 16.17 -8.47
N LEU A 16 28.72 15.66 -7.52
CA LEU A 16 28.34 14.23 -7.47
C LEU A 16 26.84 13.98 -7.31
N ALA A 17 25.98 14.95 -7.58
CA ALA A 17 24.59 14.70 -7.90
C ALA A 17 24.45 14.56 -9.43
N ILE A 18 25.03 13.53 -10.02
CA ILE A 18 24.51 12.99 -11.26
C ILE A 18 23.10 12.53 -10.88
N PRO A 19 22.02 13.03 -11.52
CA PRO A 19 20.72 12.42 -11.35
C PRO A 19 20.90 10.98 -11.81
N THR A 20 20.95 10.04 -10.89
CA THR A 20 20.79 8.63 -11.20
C THR A 20 19.44 8.57 -11.91
N VAL A 21 19.45 8.29 -13.22
CA VAL A 21 18.23 7.90 -13.94
C VAL A 21 17.61 6.82 -13.06
N ALA A 22 16.45 7.10 -12.50
CA ALA A 22 15.82 6.23 -11.52
C ALA A 22 15.76 4.82 -12.15
N GLN A 23 16.55 3.92 -11.60
CA GLN A 23 16.64 2.55 -12.10
C GLN A 23 15.25 1.94 -11.97
N THR A 24 14.76 1.26 -13.04
CA THR A 24 13.46 0.60 -12.98
C THR A 24 13.42 -0.34 -11.77
N PRO A 25 12.48 -0.19 -10.81
CA PRO A 25 12.44 -1.01 -9.62
C PRO A 25 12.31 -2.49 -9.99
N LYS A 26 13.06 -3.35 -9.30
CA LYS A 26 12.92 -4.80 -9.42
C LYS A 26 11.63 -5.30 -8.75
N LYS A 27 11.13 -4.59 -7.73
CA LYS A 27 9.90 -4.89 -6.99
C LYS A 27 8.94 -3.71 -7.11
N GLU A 28 7.76 -3.94 -7.68
CA GLU A 28 6.74 -2.91 -7.91
C GLU A 28 5.42 -3.56 -8.28
N VAL A 29 4.31 -3.16 -7.67
CA VAL A 29 2.96 -3.55 -8.14
C VAL A 29 2.61 -2.73 -9.39
N ARG A 30 2.19 -3.41 -10.45
CA ARG A 30 1.76 -2.84 -11.72
C ARG A 30 0.44 -3.48 -12.09
N ALA A 31 -0.67 -2.88 -11.64
CA ALA A 31 -1.96 -3.52 -11.67
C ALA A 31 -2.96 -2.83 -12.61
N PHE A 32 -3.95 -3.60 -13.05
CA PHE A 32 -5.08 -3.13 -13.83
C PHE A 32 -6.40 -3.58 -13.24
N TRP A 33 -7.39 -2.68 -13.19
CA TRP A 33 -8.77 -2.99 -12.86
C TRP A 33 -9.47 -3.61 -14.08
N LEU A 34 -9.91 -4.86 -13.94
CA LEU A 34 -10.76 -5.54 -14.90
C LEU A 34 -12.20 -5.53 -14.39
N SER A 35 -12.99 -4.56 -14.85
CA SER A 35 -14.40 -4.39 -14.46
C SER A 35 -15.29 -5.31 -15.26
N THR A 36 -16.14 -6.07 -14.56
CA THR A 36 -17.15 -6.94 -15.18
C THR A 36 -18.52 -6.31 -15.18
N VAL A 37 -18.84 -5.49 -14.15
CA VAL A 37 -20.12 -4.79 -14.05
C VAL A 37 -20.35 -3.93 -15.29
N TRP A 38 -21.57 -4.04 -15.84
CA TRP A 38 -21.98 -3.42 -17.11
C TRP A 38 -21.05 -3.76 -18.30
N ARG A 39 -20.26 -4.81 -18.18
CA ARG A 39 -19.29 -5.27 -19.19
C ARG A 39 -18.31 -4.17 -19.62
N LEU A 40 -17.91 -3.32 -18.67
CA LEU A 40 -17.04 -2.19 -18.94
C LEU A 40 -15.69 -2.62 -19.51
N THR A 41 -15.12 -3.71 -19.00
CA THR A 41 -13.86 -4.27 -19.53
C THR A 41 -14.14 -5.63 -20.18
N TRP A 42 -14.77 -6.56 -19.47
CA TRP A 42 -15.02 -7.94 -19.86
C TRP A 42 -16.30 -8.46 -19.18
N PRO A 43 -17.04 -9.42 -19.80
CA PRO A 43 -16.94 -9.88 -21.19
C PRO A 43 -17.70 -8.97 -22.16
N LYS A 44 -17.35 -8.96 -23.45
CA LYS A 44 -18.14 -8.27 -24.49
C LYS A 44 -19.39 -9.05 -24.89
N THR A 45 -19.26 -10.38 -24.91
CA THR A 45 -20.32 -11.31 -25.30
C THR A 45 -20.89 -11.99 -24.07
N THR A 46 -22.21 -12.10 -23.94
CA THR A 46 -22.87 -12.90 -22.91
C THR A 46 -23.20 -14.30 -23.44
N VAL A 47 -23.12 -15.31 -22.57
CA VAL A 47 -23.59 -16.65 -22.86
C VAL A 47 -25.13 -16.65 -22.89
N ILE A 48 -25.73 -17.06 -24.01
CA ILE A 48 -27.19 -16.88 -24.29
C ILE A 48 -28.04 -18.01 -23.72
N SER A 49 -27.52 -19.23 -23.67
CA SER A 49 -28.24 -20.39 -23.14
C SER A 49 -27.28 -21.38 -22.46
N ASN A 50 -27.81 -22.27 -21.62
CA ASN A 50 -27.01 -23.27 -20.92
C ASN A 50 -26.69 -24.51 -21.77
N THR A 51 -27.07 -24.52 -23.04
CA THR A 51 -26.82 -25.63 -23.97
C THR A 51 -26.35 -25.12 -25.34
N GLY A 52 -25.23 -25.66 -25.83
CA GLY A 52 -24.76 -25.39 -27.18
C GLY A 52 -23.96 -24.11 -27.40
N ASN A 53 -23.45 -23.48 -26.36
CA ASN A 53 -22.78 -22.17 -26.38
C ASN A 53 -21.24 -22.25 -26.43
N ALA A 54 -20.70 -23.26 -27.10
CA ALA A 54 -19.24 -23.41 -27.17
C ALA A 54 -18.55 -22.17 -27.82
N GLN A 55 -19.25 -21.46 -28.69
CA GLN A 55 -18.72 -20.27 -29.36
C GLN A 55 -18.65 -19.08 -28.40
N GLU A 56 -19.74 -18.72 -27.72
CA GLU A 56 -19.76 -17.57 -26.78
C GLU A 56 -18.81 -17.77 -25.61
N ILE A 57 -18.74 -19.01 -25.08
CA ILE A 57 -17.75 -19.38 -24.05
C ILE A 57 -16.32 -19.19 -24.57
N GLN A 58 -16.05 -19.63 -25.81
CA GLN A 58 -14.71 -19.47 -26.39
C GLN A 58 -14.38 -18.00 -26.63
N GLU A 59 -15.32 -17.20 -27.12
CA GLU A 59 -15.15 -15.75 -27.29
C GLU A 59 -14.82 -15.05 -25.96
N GLN A 60 -15.52 -15.38 -24.87
CA GLN A 60 -15.23 -14.86 -23.53
C GLN A 60 -13.81 -15.24 -23.07
N LYS A 61 -13.41 -16.49 -23.26
CA LYS A 61 -12.09 -17.00 -22.92
C LYS A 61 -10.98 -16.32 -23.74
N ASP A 62 -11.18 -16.22 -25.04
CA ASP A 62 -10.20 -15.61 -25.95
C ASP A 62 -10.00 -14.11 -25.64
N GLU A 63 -11.10 -13.40 -25.32
CA GLU A 63 -11.01 -12.00 -24.90
C GLU A 63 -10.24 -11.85 -23.58
N LEU A 64 -10.49 -12.71 -22.58
CA LEU A 64 -9.76 -12.67 -21.32
C LEU A 64 -8.26 -12.98 -21.51
N ILE A 65 -7.93 -13.98 -22.33
CA ILE A 65 -6.56 -14.29 -22.73
C ILE A 65 -5.89 -13.07 -23.34
N MET A 66 -6.53 -12.41 -24.30
CA MET A 66 -6.01 -11.21 -24.97
C MET A 66 -5.73 -10.08 -23.98
N LEU A 67 -6.63 -9.86 -23.00
CA LEU A 67 -6.45 -8.85 -21.94
C LEU A 67 -5.25 -9.20 -21.05
N LEU A 68 -5.10 -10.45 -20.61
CA LEU A 68 -3.97 -10.91 -19.79
C LEU A 68 -2.64 -10.85 -20.56
N ASP A 69 -2.66 -11.18 -21.86
CA ASP A 69 -1.48 -11.01 -22.73
C ASP A 69 -1.05 -9.54 -22.85
N SER A 70 -2.04 -8.62 -22.88
CA SER A 70 -1.76 -7.17 -22.89
C SER A 70 -1.13 -6.70 -21.59
N VAL A 71 -1.57 -7.24 -20.44
CA VAL A 71 -0.94 -7.00 -19.12
C VAL A 71 0.52 -7.46 -19.14
N LYS A 72 0.78 -8.69 -19.62
CA LYS A 72 2.13 -9.26 -19.75
C LYS A 72 3.00 -8.43 -20.71
N ALA A 73 2.43 -8.03 -21.84
CA ALA A 73 3.13 -7.18 -22.84
C ALA A 73 3.53 -5.80 -22.29
N ALA A 74 2.78 -5.26 -21.33
CA ALA A 74 3.12 -4.03 -20.63
C ALA A 74 4.19 -4.20 -19.53
N ASN A 75 4.68 -5.41 -19.26
CA ASN A 75 5.45 -5.76 -18.04
C ASN A 75 4.70 -5.44 -16.73
N ALA A 76 3.36 -5.51 -16.77
CA ALA A 76 2.53 -5.46 -15.59
C ALA A 76 2.37 -6.88 -15.00
N ASN A 77 1.96 -6.97 -13.73
CA ASN A 77 2.08 -8.19 -12.94
C ASN A 77 0.88 -8.50 -12.05
N THR A 78 -0.18 -7.67 -12.07
CA THR A 78 -1.36 -7.87 -11.21
C THR A 78 -2.62 -7.44 -11.95
N VAL A 79 -3.73 -8.16 -11.72
CA VAL A 79 -5.08 -7.81 -12.19
C VAL A 79 -6.05 -7.84 -11.02
N TYR A 80 -6.79 -6.76 -10.82
CA TYR A 80 -7.94 -6.69 -9.93
C TYR A 80 -9.18 -7.09 -10.73
N PHE A 81 -9.56 -8.37 -10.63
CA PHE A 81 -10.64 -8.96 -11.39
C PHE A 81 -11.95 -8.88 -10.62
N GLN A 82 -12.93 -8.11 -11.12
CA GLN A 82 -14.24 -7.95 -10.47
C GLN A 82 -15.03 -9.25 -10.53
N VAL A 83 -15.14 -9.91 -9.38
CA VAL A 83 -15.80 -11.21 -9.24
C VAL A 83 -17.24 -11.09 -8.72
N ARG A 84 -17.55 -9.94 -8.05
CA ARG A 84 -18.86 -9.65 -7.47
C ARG A 84 -19.17 -8.16 -7.66
N GLY A 85 -20.02 -7.87 -8.63
CA GLY A 85 -20.38 -6.48 -8.98
C GLY A 85 -21.65 -5.98 -8.29
N ARG A 86 -22.71 -6.82 -8.17
CA ARG A 86 -24.04 -6.43 -7.69
C ARG A 86 -24.77 -7.61 -7.05
N CYS A 87 -24.22 -8.18 -5.96
CA CYS A 87 -24.75 -9.40 -5.35
C CYS A 87 -24.99 -10.50 -6.40
N ASP A 88 -24.05 -10.68 -7.28
CA ASP A 88 -24.00 -11.67 -8.35
C ASP A 88 -22.54 -12.09 -8.59
N ALA A 89 -22.29 -13.28 -9.12
CA ALA A 89 -20.97 -13.90 -9.15
C ALA A 89 -20.45 -14.13 -10.58
N MET A 90 -19.13 -13.95 -10.76
CA MET A 90 -18.33 -14.38 -11.91
C MET A 90 -17.62 -15.72 -11.65
N TYR A 91 -18.13 -16.50 -10.70
CA TYR A 91 -17.60 -17.80 -10.28
C TYR A 91 -18.72 -18.68 -9.77
N LYS A 92 -18.47 -19.97 -9.60
CA LYS A 92 -19.46 -20.91 -9.06
C LYS A 92 -19.65 -20.66 -7.57
N SER A 93 -20.71 -19.93 -7.21
CA SER A 93 -21.04 -19.58 -5.82
C SER A 93 -22.21 -20.42 -5.28
N SER A 94 -22.14 -20.74 -3.98
CA SER A 94 -23.25 -21.31 -3.21
C SER A 94 -24.19 -20.26 -2.64
N TYR A 95 -23.78 -18.98 -2.66
CA TYR A 95 -24.48 -17.86 -2.04
C TYR A 95 -25.19 -16.96 -3.05
N GLU A 96 -24.56 -16.72 -4.20
CA GLU A 96 -25.02 -15.73 -5.17
C GLU A 96 -25.19 -16.33 -6.57
N PRO A 97 -26.13 -15.80 -7.37
CA PRO A 97 -26.40 -16.29 -8.72
C PRO A 97 -25.30 -15.84 -9.69
N TRP A 98 -25.18 -16.54 -10.80
CA TRP A 98 -24.36 -16.10 -11.93
C TRP A 98 -24.77 -14.71 -12.41
N SER A 99 -23.80 -13.85 -12.68
CA SER A 99 -24.02 -12.46 -13.07
C SER A 99 -24.71 -12.34 -14.44
N SER A 100 -25.68 -11.40 -14.54
CA SER A 100 -26.27 -11.00 -15.82
C SER A 100 -25.28 -10.30 -16.77
N ASP A 101 -24.13 -9.89 -16.28
CA ASP A 101 -23.06 -9.37 -17.14
C ASP A 101 -22.29 -10.49 -17.83
N LEU A 102 -22.31 -11.71 -17.28
CA LEU A 102 -21.69 -12.91 -17.83
C LEU A 102 -22.63 -13.70 -18.75
N VAL A 103 -23.88 -13.81 -18.34
CA VAL A 103 -24.90 -14.62 -18.99
C VAL A 103 -26.15 -13.80 -19.35
N ALA A 104 -26.94 -14.23 -20.31
CA ALA A 104 -28.14 -13.50 -20.78
C ALA A 104 -29.24 -13.41 -19.71
N THR A 105 -29.31 -14.38 -18.81
CA THR A 105 -30.28 -14.42 -17.72
C THR A 105 -29.57 -14.67 -16.39
N ARG A 106 -29.73 -13.76 -15.43
CA ARG A 106 -29.13 -13.88 -14.09
C ARG A 106 -29.43 -15.26 -13.49
N GLY A 107 -28.38 -15.90 -12.95
CA GLY A 107 -28.48 -17.24 -12.36
C GLY A 107 -28.30 -18.40 -13.32
N MET A 108 -28.30 -18.18 -14.64
CA MET A 108 -28.03 -19.22 -15.63
C MET A 108 -26.57 -19.66 -15.57
N ASP A 109 -26.30 -20.97 -15.54
CA ASP A 109 -24.94 -21.51 -15.57
C ASP A 109 -24.28 -21.23 -16.93
N PRO A 110 -23.11 -20.54 -16.96
CA PRO A 110 -22.39 -20.26 -18.20
C PRO A 110 -21.74 -21.50 -18.84
N GLY A 111 -21.66 -22.62 -18.12
CA GLY A 111 -21.01 -23.86 -18.58
C GLY A 111 -19.48 -23.89 -18.38
N TYR A 112 -18.92 -22.90 -17.67
CA TYR A 112 -17.53 -22.89 -17.21
C TYR A 112 -17.40 -21.96 -16.00
N ASP A 113 -16.25 -22.01 -15.33
CA ASP A 113 -15.96 -21.13 -14.19
C ASP A 113 -14.98 -20.00 -14.65
N PRO A 114 -15.46 -18.76 -14.80
CA PRO A 114 -14.65 -17.64 -15.24
C PRO A 114 -13.49 -17.28 -14.30
N LEU A 115 -13.70 -17.34 -12.98
CA LEU A 115 -12.65 -17.02 -12.02
C LEU A 115 -11.54 -18.07 -12.01
N LEU A 116 -11.90 -19.36 -12.02
CA LEU A 116 -10.92 -20.44 -12.14
C LEU A 116 -10.09 -20.28 -13.41
N PHE A 117 -10.75 -20.04 -14.53
CA PHE A 117 -10.08 -19.82 -15.81
C PHE A 117 -9.16 -18.60 -15.78
N ALA A 118 -9.61 -17.48 -15.17
CA ALA A 118 -8.80 -16.26 -15.03
C ALA A 118 -7.55 -16.49 -14.20
N VAL A 119 -7.65 -17.19 -13.06
CA VAL A 119 -6.53 -17.53 -12.18
C VAL A 119 -5.51 -18.40 -12.94
N GLU A 120 -5.97 -19.49 -13.59
CA GLU A 120 -5.07 -20.37 -14.34
C GLU A 120 -4.32 -19.64 -15.47
N GLU A 121 -5.02 -18.82 -16.26
CA GLU A 121 -4.41 -18.08 -17.36
C GLU A 121 -3.49 -16.94 -16.89
N ALA A 122 -3.81 -16.28 -15.79
CA ALA A 122 -2.96 -15.26 -15.18
C ALA A 122 -1.65 -15.89 -14.63
N HIS A 123 -1.75 -16.97 -13.87
CA HIS A 123 -0.60 -17.68 -13.29
C HIS A 123 0.34 -18.25 -14.36
N LYS A 124 -0.17 -18.76 -15.50
CA LYS A 124 0.65 -19.13 -16.67
C LYS A 124 1.51 -17.98 -17.20
N ARG A 125 1.09 -16.73 -16.97
CA ARG A 125 1.80 -15.50 -17.39
C ARG A 125 2.63 -14.86 -16.29
N GLY A 126 2.60 -15.41 -15.08
CA GLY A 126 3.23 -14.82 -13.89
C GLY A 126 2.54 -13.55 -13.40
N ILE A 127 1.21 -13.49 -13.52
CA ILE A 127 0.35 -12.37 -13.12
C ILE A 127 -0.46 -12.79 -11.89
N GLU A 128 -0.48 -11.95 -10.84
CA GLU A 128 -1.35 -12.12 -9.67
C GLU A 128 -2.79 -11.74 -9.99
N ILE A 129 -3.76 -12.49 -9.45
CA ILE A 129 -5.19 -12.17 -9.47
C ILE A 129 -5.66 -11.78 -8.07
N HIS A 130 -6.15 -10.54 -7.95
CA HIS A 130 -6.89 -10.09 -6.78
C HIS A 130 -8.38 -10.09 -7.10
N ALA A 131 -9.17 -10.86 -6.35
CA ALA A 131 -10.62 -10.89 -6.50
C ALA A 131 -11.23 -9.58 -6.00
N TRP A 132 -11.84 -8.82 -6.89
CA TRP A 132 -12.47 -7.54 -6.57
C TRP A 132 -13.95 -7.73 -6.26
N PHE A 133 -14.36 -7.29 -5.06
CA PHE A 133 -15.72 -7.30 -4.56
C PHE A 133 -16.24 -5.87 -4.39
N ASN A 134 -17.48 -5.61 -4.84
CA ASN A 134 -18.31 -4.53 -4.33
C ASN A 134 -19.12 -5.10 -3.14
N PRO A 135 -18.75 -4.81 -1.88
CA PRO A 135 -19.31 -5.58 -0.76
C PRO A 135 -20.80 -5.36 -0.53
N TYR A 136 -21.31 -4.16 -0.79
CA TYR A 136 -22.68 -3.81 -0.44
C TYR A 136 -23.61 -3.54 -1.64
N ARG A 137 -23.07 -3.26 -2.83
CA ARG A 137 -23.90 -2.90 -3.99
C ARG A 137 -24.85 -4.02 -4.36
N TYR A 138 -26.16 -3.70 -4.46
CA TYR A 138 -27.21 -4.65 -4.78
C TYR A 138 -27.92 -4.33 -6.10
N GLU A 139 -28.68 -3.24 -6.17
CA GLU A 139 -29.43 -2.83 -7.35
C GLU A 139 -29.03 -1.45 -7.84
N SER A 140 -29.41 -1.15 -9.08
CA SER A 140 -29.41 0.21 -9.63
C SER A 140 -30.77 0.46 -10.30
N VAL A 141 -31.09 1.72 -10.59
CA VAL A 141 -32.33 2.08 -11.30
C VAL A 141 -32.51 1.30 -12.61
N LEU A 142 -31.41 0.94 -13.26
CA LEU A 142 -31.42 0.20 -14.54
C LEU A 142 -31.40 -1.32 -14.37
N HIS A 143 -31.12 -1.84 -13.17
CA HIS A 143 -30.89 -3.27 -12.91
C HIS A 143 -31.55 -3.64 -11.59
N GLN A 144 -32.79 -4.11 -11.67
CA GLN A 144 -33.56 -4.64 -10.56
C GLN A 144 -33.64 -6.17 -10.66
N TRP A 145 -33.72 -6.84 -9.51
CA TRP A 145 -33.60 -8.30 -9.43
C TRP A 145 -34.91 -9.02 -9.18
N ASP A 146 -36.07 -8.33 -9.31
CA ASP A 146 -37.40 -8.91 -9.12
C ASP A 146 -37.58 -10.16 -9.98
N GLY A 147 -38.05 -11.23 -9.35
CA GLY A 147 -38.30 -12.52 -10.02
C GLY A 147 -37.02 -13.27 -10.45
N THR A 148 -35.83 -12.86 -10.03
CA THR A 148 -34.56 -13.56 -10.30
C THR A 148 -34.12 -14.43 -9.12
N PRO A 149 -33.24 -15.45 -9.32
CA PRO A 149 -32.70 -16.24 -8.21
C PRO A 149 -31.96 -15.40 -7.17
N GLN A 150 -32.03 -15.82 -5.88
CA GLN A 150 -31.43 -15.18 -4.73
C GLN A 150 -31.69 -13.66 -4.69
N ASN A 151 -32.95 -13.29 -4.78
CA ASN A 151 -33.42 -11.92 -4.69
C ASN A 151 -33.57 -11.54 -3.21
N TYR A 152 -32.65 -10.69 -2.69
CA TYR A 152 -32.69 -10.25 -1.28
C TYR A 152 -33.90 -9.36 -0.99
N ARG A 153 -34.43 -8.63 -1.96
CA ARG A 153 -35.65 -7.84 -1.78
C ARG A 153 -36.86 -8.70 -1.42
N GLU A 154 -36.90 -9.93 -1.91
CA GLU A 154 -37.96 -10.89 -1.59
C GLU A 154 -37.64 -11.72 -0.32
N SER A 155 -36.36 -12.13 -0.14
CA SER A 155 -35.98 -13.03 0.96
C SER A 155 -35.56 -12.32 2.24
N HIS A 156 -34.97 -11.15 2.13
CA HIS A 156 -34.38 -10.34 3.22
C HIS A 156 -34.57 -8.84 2.95
N PRO A 157 -35.81 -8.33 2.82
CA PRO A 157 -36.05 -6.92 2.54
C PRO A 157 -35.44 -5.99 3.62
N GLU A 158 -35.33 -6.48 4.84
CA GLU A 158 -34.69 -5.77 5.96
C GLU A 158 -33.19 -5.55 5.78
N TRP A 159 -32.54 -6.29 4.89
CA TRP A 159 -31.10 -6.13 4.58
C TRP A 159 -30.80 -4.93 3.69
N LEU A 160 -31.82 -4.29 3.12
CA LEU A 160 -31.62 -3.29 2.08
C LEU A 160 -31.78 -1.86 2.61
N LEU A 161 -30.90 -0.99 2.13
CA LEU A 161 -31.06 0.47 2.17
C LEU A 161 -31.37 0.95 0.76
N ASP A 162 -32.48 1.64 0.60
CA ASP A 162 -32.97 2.12 -0.70
C ASP A 162 -32.65 3.60 -0.91
N TYR A 163 -32.06 3.91 -2.06
CA TYR A 163 -31.71 5.25 -2.51
C TYR A 163 -32.40 5.56 -3.84
N SER A 164 -32.35 6.83 -4.26
CA SER A 164 -32.97 7.26 -5.53
C SER A 164 -32.38 6.60 -6.77
N ASP A 165 -31.15 6.12 -6.70
CA ASP A 165 -30.36 5.58 -7.82
C ASP A 165 -29.98 4.11 -7.67
N GLY A 166 -30.45 3.44 -6.61
CA GLY A 166 -30.25 2.01 -6.39
C GLY A 166 -30.42 1.58 -4.95
N SER A 167 -29.94 0.39 -4.62
CA SER A 167 -30.00 -0.17 -3.28
C SER A 167 -28.67 -0.81 -2.91
N ILE A 168 -28.37 -0.82 -1.61
CA ILE A 168 -27.23 -1.52 -1.05
C ILE A 168 -27.68 -2.46 0.08
N LEU A 169 -26.85 -3.46 0.37
CA LEU A 169 -26.95 -4.20 1.62
C LEU A 169 -26.58 -3.29 2.79
N ASN A 170 -27.33 -3.35 3.89
CA ASN A 170 -27.17 -2.46 5.04
C ASN A 170 -25.89 -2.79 5.85
N PRO A 171 -24.87 -1.92 5.87
CA PRO A 171 -23.61 -2.17 6.58
C PRO A 171 -23.79 -2.29 8.11
N ALA A 172 -24.86 -1.76 8.67
CA ALA A 172 -25.12 -1.78 10.10
C ALA A 172 -25.55 -3.18 10.61
N MET A 173 -26.04 -4.05 9.74
CA MET A 173 -26.53 -5.36 10.11
C MET A 173 -25.42 -6.40 10.29
N PRO A 174 -25.31 -7.06 11.45
CA PRO A 174 -24.36 -8.17 11.66
C PRO A 174 -24.53 -9.31 10.65
N GLU A 175 -25.76 -9.69 10.36
CA GLU A 175 -26.10 -10.77 9.42
C GLU A 175 -25.61 -10.48 8.00
N VAL A 176 -25.69 -9.23 7.56
CA VAL A 176 -25.14 -8.77 6.27
C VAL A 176 -23.61 -8.89 6.27
N ARG A 177 -22.94 -8.49 7.35
CA ARG A 177 -21.48 -8.62 7.47
C ARG A 177 -21.03 -10.08 7.45
N ASP A 178 -21.76 -10.96 8.17
CA ASP A 178 -21.48 -12.39 8.20
C ASP A 178 -21.67 -13.01 6.81
N HIS A 179 -22.75 -12.64 6.13
CA HIS A 179 -23.05 -13.10 4.77
C HIS A 179 -21.97 -12.68 3.76
N ILE A 180 -21.56 -11.40 3.76
CA ILE A 180 -20.49 -10.91 2.89
C ILE A 180 -19.16 -11.62 3.20
N THR A 181 -18.86 -11.83 4.48
CA THR A 181 -17.64 -12.56 4.88
C THR A 181 -17.67 -14.00 4.38
N ALA A 182 -18.80 -14.70 4.46
CA ALA A 182 -18.97 -16.06 3.97
C ALA A 182 -18.79 -16.18 2.44
N ILE A 183 -19.29 -15.20 1.68
CA ILE A 183 -19.10 -15.10 0.22
C ILE A 183 -17.61 -14.96 -0.12
N ILE A 184 -16.87 -14.10 0.60
CA ILE A 184 -15.44 -13.91 0.37
C ILE A 184 -14.65 -15.14 0.80
N GLN A 185 -15.04 -15.77 1.93
CA GLN A 185 -14.45 -17.02 2.40
C GLN A 185 -14.56 -18.14 1.37
N GLU A 186 -15.73 -18.26 0.71
CA GLU A 186 -15.95 -19.23 -0.37
C GLU A 186 -14.91 -19.05 -1.50
N VAL A 187 -14.63 -17.81 -1.90
CA VAL A 187 -13.64 -17.52 -2.94
C VAL A 187 -12.22 -17.81 -2.45
N VAL A 188 -11.88 -17.37 -1.23
CA VAL A 188 -10.54 -17.61 -0.65
C VAL A 188 -10.27 -19.10 -0.51
N GLN A 189 -11.24 -19.90 -0.09
CA GLN A 189 -11.06 -21.36 0.08
C GLN A 189 -10.93 -22.10 -1.25
N ASN A 190 -11.78 -21.77 -2.23
CA ASN A 190 -11.95 -22.57 -3.43
C ASN A 190 -11.03 -22.17 -4.60
N TYR A 191 -10.46 -20.96 -4.60
CA TYR A 191 -9.64 -20.45 -5.69
C TYR A 191 -8.23 -20.10 -5.20
N ASP A 192 -7.24 -20.27 -6.08
CA ASP A 192 -5.85 -19.91 -5.81
C ASP A 192 -5.59 -18.44 -6.15
N ILE A 193 -6.41 -17.55 -5.60
CA ILE A 193 -6.24 -16.10 -5.74
C ILE A 193 -5.05 -15.60 -4.92
N ASP A 194 -4.45 -14.49 -5.34
CA ASP A 194 -3.31 -13.86 -4.67
C ASP A 194 -3.74 -12.71 -3.75
N GLY A 195 -4.96 -12.19 -3.92
CA GLY A 195 -5.51 -11.13 -3.09
C GLY A 195 -7.02 -10.98 -3.18
N VAL A 196 -7.55 -10.21 -2.24
CA VAL A 196 -8.93 -9.68 -2.21
C VAL A 196 -8.83 -8.16 -2.20
N VAL A 197 -9.69 -7.48 -2.97
CA VAL A 197 -9.74 -6.02 -2.98
C VAL A 197 -11.17 -5.52 -2.98
N PHE A 198 -11.43 -4.48 -2.17
CA PHE A 198 -12.66 -3.69 -2.23
C PHE A 198 -12.41 -2.36 -2.92
N ASP A 199 -13.45 -1.78 -3.52
CA ASP A 199 -13.46 -0.39 -3.95
C ASP A 199 -14.04 0.55 -2.88
N ASP A 200 -14.60 1.70 -3.25
CA ASP A 200 -15.11 2.74 -2.35
C ASP A 200 -16.62 2.69 -2.13
N TYR A 201 -17.31 1.64 -2.59
CA TYR A 201 -18.77 1.54 -2.48
C TYR A 201 -19.20 0.90 -1.14
N PHE A 202 -19.26 1.73 -0.07
CA PHE A 202 -19.79 1.39 1.25
C PHE A 202 -21.21 1.90 1.42
N TYR A 203 -21.46 2.92 2.23
CA TYR A 203 -22.70 3.68 2.16
C TYR A 203 -22.73 4.52 0.88
N MET A 204 -23.92 4.91 0.45
CA MET A 204 -24.09 5.83 -0.68
C MET A 204 -24.28 7.26 -0.18
N SER A 205 -23.87 8.25 -0.97
CA SER A 205 -24.22 9.65 -0.70
C SER A 205 -25.73 9.81 -0.62
N GLY A 206 -26.18 10.62 0.34
CA GLY A 206 -27.61 10.81 0.60
C GLY A 206 -28.19 9.83 1.63
N THR A 207 -27.36 9.08 2.35
CA THR A 207 -27.80 8.30 3.50
C THR A 207 -28.41 9.21 4.58
N THR A 208 -29.70 9.11 4.84
CA THR A 208 -30.42 9.87 5.85
C THR A 208 -30.56 9.11 7.15
N ASP A 209 -30.90 9.81 8.24
CA ASP A 209 -30.95 9.20 9.57
C ASP A 209 -32.12 8.23 9.75
N ASP A 210 -33.22 8.44 9.04
CA ASP A 210 -34.40 7.58 9.07
C ASP A 210 -34.16 6.20 8.44
N MET A 211 -33.16 6.06 7.56
CA MET A 211 -32.85 4.80 6.91
C MET A 211 -32.29 3.73 7.86
N ASP A 212 -31.67 4.12 8.95
CA ASP A 212 -31.03 3.21 9.92
C ASP A 212 -31.33 3.56 11.40
N ASP A 213 -32.36 4.39 11.68
CA ASP A 213 -32.66 4.91 13.01
C ASP A 213 -32.92 3.81 14.04
N GLU A 214 -33.73 2.81 13.69
CA GLU A 214 -34.05 1.69 14.58
C GLU A 214 -32.78 0.92 14.97
N LEU A 215 -31.93 0.59 14.01
CA LEU A 215 -30.66 -0.11 14.25
C LEU A 215 -29.68 0.73 15.08
N TYR A 216 -29.62 2.02 14.82
CA TYR A 216 -28.78 2.91 15.61
C TYR A 216 -29.19 2.96 17.07
N GLN A 217 -30.50 3.03 17.35
CA GLN A 217 -31.03 3.02 18.72
C GLN A 217 -30.77 1.69 19.44
N GLN A 218 -30.81 0.56 18.70
CA GLN A 218 -30.66 -0.78 19.28
C GLN A 218 -29.22 -1.24 19.42
N SER A 219 -28.30 -0.79 18.55
CA SER A 219 -26.95 -1.37 18.38
C SER A 219 -25.79 -0.35 18.46
N ASN A 220 -25.98 0.73 19.24
CA ASN A 220 -24.92 1.71 19.53
C ASN A 220 -24.53 1.71 21.02
N PRO A 221 -23.91 0.63 21.55
CA PRO A 221 -23.57 0.52 22.96
C PRO A 221 -22.51 1.55 23.41
N ASP A 222 -21.67 2.01 22.49
CA ASP A 222 -20.60 2.97 22.76
C ASP A 222 -21.08 4.42 22.72
N ASN A 223 -22.37 4.65 22.46
CA ASN A 223 -23.00 5.96 22.37
C ASN A 223 -22.29 6.91 21.37
N LEU A 224 -21.84 6.36 20.25
CA LEU A 224 -21.19 7.10 19.18
C LEU A 224 -22.16 8.07 18.49
N SER A 225 -21.62 9.10 17.85
CA SER A 225 -22.39 9.87 16.88
C SER A 225 -22.87 8.97 15.75
N ARG A 226 -23.98 9.33 15.05
CA ARG A 226 -24.51 8.53 13.95
C ARG A 226 -23.45 8.27 12.86
N ALA A 227 -22.71 9.29 12.50
CA ALA A 227 -21.66 9.18 11.51
C ALA A 227 -20.51 8.24 11.95
N ASP A 228 -20.05 8.35 13.20
CA ASP A 228 -19.00 7.46 13.74
C ASP A 228 -19.52 6.02 13.87
N TRP A 229 -20.80 5.82 14.23
CA TRP A 229 -21.41 4.50 14.27
C TRP A 229 -21.49 3.86 12.88
N ARG A 230 -21.85 4.62 11.82
CA ARG A 230 -21.83 4.13 10.45
C ARG A 230 -20.42 3.75 10.01
N ARG A 231 -19.40 4.59 10.28
CA ARG A 231 -17.98 4.26 10.03
C ARG A 231 -17.55 3.00 10.77
N GLN A 232 -17.90 2.88 12.05
CA GLN A 232 -17.58 1.69 12.85
C GLN A 232 -18.20 0.41 12.25
N ASN A 233 -19.41 0.46 11.68
CA ASN A 233 -20.02 -0.71 11.06
C ASN A 233 -19.27 -1.15 9.79
N VAL A 234 -18.77 -0.22 8.97
CA VAL A 234 -17.88 -0.52 7.85
C VAL A 234 -16.56 -1.11 8.37
N ASN A 235 -15.94 -0.48 9.37
CA ASN A 235 -14.67 -0.96 9.95
C ASN A 235 -14.79 -2.39 10.50
N LYS A 236 -15.93 -2.74 11.11
CA LYS A 236 -16.20 -4.11 11.57
C LYS A 236 -16.18 -5.14 10.45
N LEU A 237 -16.76 -4.85 9.26
CA LEU A 237 -16.66 -5.75 8.12
C LEU A 237 -15.21 -5.93 7.67
N ILE A 238 -14.48 -4.82 7.53
CA ILE A 238 -13.07 -4.85 7.07
C ILE A 238 -12.23 -5.73 8.00
N ALA A 239 -12.32 -5.50 9.31
CA ALA A 239 -11.60 -6.29 10.30
C ALA A 239 -12.03 -7.76 10.34
N GLN A 240 -13.30 -8.06 10.11
CA GLN A 240 -13.84 -9.43 10.06
C GLN A 240 -13.31 -10.18 8.84
N VAL A 241 -13.33 -9.57 7.66
CA VAL A 241 -12.80 -10.14 6.42
C VAL A 241 -11.29 -10.37 6.53
N TYR A 242 -10.54 -9.40 7.07
CA TYR A 242 -9.10 -9.56 7.28
C TYR A 242 -8.80 -10.77 8.17
N ARG A 243 -9.44 -10.87 9.35
CA ARG A 243 -9.25 -12.02 10.26
C ARG A 243 -9.59 -13.35 9.60
N MET A 244 -10.66 -13.40 8.81
CA MET A 244 -11.04 -14.60 8.06
C MET A 244 -9.94 -14.98 7.06
N ILE A 245 -9.43 -14.03 6.26
CA ILE A 245 -8.33 -14.28 5.31
C ILE A 245 -7.08 -14.77 6.03
N GLN A 246 -6.71 -14.13 7.17
CA GLN A 246 -5.53 -14.58 7.94
C GLN A 246 -5.69 -16.01 8.48
N SER A 247 -6.92 -16.44 8.79
CA SER A 247 -7.20 -17.79 9.24
C SER A 247 -7.16 -18.84 8.13
N GLU A 248 -7.65 -18.49 6.92
CA GLU A 248 -7.79 -19.43 5.79
C GLU A 248 -6.52 -19.52 4.95
N LYS A 249 -6.05 -18.39 4.42
CA LYS A 249 -4.87 -18.28 3.56
C LYS A 249 -4.13 -16.97 3.85
N PRO A 250 -3.29 -16.92 4.89
CA PRO A 250 -2.66 -15.68 5.37
C PRO A 250 -1.77 -14.98 4.33
N TYR A 251 -1.41 -15.66 3.24
CA TYR A 251 -0.67 -15.08 2.12
C TYR A 251 -1.56 -14.30 1.14
N VAL A 252 -2.87 -14.51 1.14
CA VAL A 252 -3.81 -13.74 0.31
C VAL A 252 -3.84 -12.33 0.84
N ARG A 253 -3.46 -11.36 -0.02
CA ARG A 253 -3.40 -9.95 0.35
C ARG A 253 -4.81 -9.38 0.44
N PHE A 254 -5.07 -8.56 1.44
CA PHE A 254 -6.32 -7.81 1.50
C PHE A 254 -6.07 -6.32 1.38
N GLY A 255 -6.73 -5.68 0.44
CA GLY A 255 -6.60 -4.24 0.21
C GLY A 255 -7.92 -3.55 -0.11
N ILE A 256 -7.92 -2.24 0.03
CA ILE A 256 -9.07 -1.40 -0.26
C ILE A 256 -8.65 -0.23 -1.13
N SER A 257 -9.50 0.13 -2.09
CA SER A 257 -9.33 1.28 -2.97
C SER A 257 -10.38 2.34 -2.64
N PRO A 258 -10.19 3.13 -1.56
CA PRO A 258 -11.10 4.20 -1.17
C PRO A 258 -10.95 5.40 -2.11
N ALA A 259 -11.76 6.45 -1.90
CA ALA A 259 -11.55 7.75 -2.52
C ALA A 259 -10.12 8.27 -2.25
N GLY A 260 -9.58 9.06 -3.18
CA GLY A 260 -8.19 9.53 -3.10
C GLY A 260 -7.91 10.48 -1.94
N VAL A 261 -8.93 11.21 -1.47
CA VAL A 261 -8.88 12.10 -0.31
C VAL A 261 -9.63 11.46 0.84
N TRP A 262 -9.00 11.39 2.01
CA TRP A 262 -9.64 10.90 3.23
C TRP A 262 -10.43 12.01 3.92
N CYS A 263 -9.74 12.97 4.55
CA CYS A 263 -10.33 14.04 5.34
C CYS A 263 -9.39 15.24 5.41
N THR A 264 -9.91 16.45 5.25
CA THR A 264 -9.17 17.72 5.34
C THR A 264 -9.36 18.44 6.69
N ASP A 265 -10.24 17.91 7.57
CA ASP A 265 -10.47 18.47 8.91
C ASP A 265 -9.32 18.10 9.86
N ALA A 266 -8.62 19.12 10.35
CA ALA A 266 -7.51 18.97 11.27
C ALA A 266 -7.90 18.37 12.62
N THR A 267 -9.14 18.58 13.08
CA THR A 267 -9.64 18.05 14.36
C THR A 267 -9.85 16.54 14.26
N ILE A 268 -10.34 16.07 13.12
CA ILE A 268 -10.49 14.64 12.84
C ILE A 268 -9.10 14.01 12.70
N ALA A 269 -8.20 14.60 11.95
CA ALA A 269 -6.85 14.09 11.75
C ALA A 269 -6.06 13.99 13.08
N GLU A 270 -6.24 14.94 13.99
CA GLU A 270 -5.62 14.91 15.32
C GLU A 270 -6.04 13.68 16.14
N ARG A 271 -7.29 13.18 16.00
CA ARG A 271 -7.76 11.96 16.69
C ARG A 271 -6.94 10.73 16.29
N TYR A 272 -6.47 10.69 15.05
CA TYR A 272 -5.65 9.60 14.51
C TYR A 272 -4.14 9.85 14.65
N GLY A 273 -3.74 10.99 15.20
CA GLY A 273 -2.33 11.36 15.34
C GLY A 273 -1.63 11.66 14.02
N VAL A 274 -2.37 12.07 13.00
CA VAL A 274 -1.85 12.37 11.65
C VAL A 274 -2.15 13.81 11.23
N THR A 275 -1.55 14.25 10.14
CA THR A 275 -1.93 15.49 9.44
C THR A 275 -3.15 15.24 8.56
N PRO A 276 -4.03 16.24 8.35
CA PRO A 276 -5.13 16.10 7.40
C PRO A 276 -4.61 15.97 5.97
N THR A 277 -5.44 15.43 5.06
CA THR A 277 -5.14 15.43 3.63
C THR A 277 -4.97 16.87 3.15
N PRO A 278 -3.88 17.21 2.45
CA PRO A 278 -3.51 18.61 2.20
C PRO A 278 -4.46 19.36 1.26
N VAL A 279 -5.21 18.63 0.42
CA VAL A 279 -6.16 19.17 -0.58
C VAL A 279 -7.34 18.23 -0.76
N GLY A 280 -8.46 18.74 -1.26
CA GLY A 280 -9.64 17.96 -1.61
C GLY A 280 -10.85 18.29 -0.75
N SER A 281 -11.71 17.31 -0.47
CA SER A 281 -12.94 17.44 0.33
C SER A 281 -13.15 16.22 1.23
N ASP A 282 -13.99 16.36 2.23
CA ASP A 282 -14.27 15.33 3.24
C ASP A 282 -15.38 14.37 2.81
N TRP A 283 -15.76 14.36 1.53
CA TRP A 283 -16.85 13.53 0.99
C TRP A 283 -16.75 12.05 1.38
N ALA A 284 -15.56 11.47 1.32
CA ALA A 284 -15.38 10.07 1.67
C ALA A 284 -15.67 9.79 3.15
N TYR A 285 -15.23 10.66 4.02
CA TYR A 285 -15.39 10.53 5.46
C TYR A 285 -16.81 10.87 5.91
N ASP A 286 -17.41 11.93 5.37
CA ASP A 286 -18.69 12.46 5.85
C ASP A 286 -19.91 11.89 5.13
N ASP A 287 -19.86 11.69 3.80
CA ASP A 287 -21.03 11.30 3.00
C ASP A 287 -21.16 9.77 2.84
N ILE A 288 -20.05 9.05 2.70
CA ILE A 288 -20.05 7.59 2.51
C ILE A 288 -19.45 6.81 3.67
N PHE A 289 -19.12 7.52 4.76
CA PHE A 289 -18.63 6.95 6.03
C PHE A 289 -17.45 6.01 5.88
N CYS A 290 -16.51 6.37 5.00
CA CYS A 290 -15.31 5.63 4.68
C CYS A 290 -14.14 6.11 5.55
N ASP A 291 -13.56 5.21 6.36
CA ASP A 291 -12.49 5.56 7.31
C ASP A 291 -11.24 4.70 7.15
N PRO A 292 -10.45 4.93 6.09
CA PRO A 292 -9.24 4.16 5.82
C PRO A 292 -8.17 4.31 6.91
N MET A 293 -8.19 5.38 7.70
CA MET A 293 -7.25 5.55 8.82
C MET A 293 -7.47 4.51 9.90
N ALA A 294 -8.73 4.20 10.24
CA ALA A 294 -9.04 3.12 11.18
C ALA A 294 -8.49 1.77 10.67
N TRP A 295 -8.66 1.46 9.38
CA TRP A 295 -8.21 0.17 8.82
C TRP A 295 -6.70 0.01 8.83
N ILE A 296 -5.96 1.10 8.53
CA ILE A 296 -4.49 1.11 8.55
C ILE A 296 -3.98 0.98 9.98
N GLN A 297 -4.54 1.73 10.94
CA GLN A 297 -4.12 1.70 12.36
C GLN A 297 -4.44 0.39 13.05
N GLU A 298 -5.57 -0.23 12.72
CA GLU A 298 -5.97 -1.55 13.24
C GLU A 298 -5.24 -2.71 12.54
N HIS A 299 -4.37 -2.44 11.55
CA HIS A 299 -3.70 -3.44 10.72
C HIS A 299 -4.68 -4.45 10.12
N SER A 300 -5.87 -3.98 9.70
CA SER A 300 -6.92 -4.81 9.11
C SER A 300 -6.90 -4.85 7.58
N ILE A 301 -5.83 -4.32 6.96
CA ILE A 301 -5.53 -4.40 5.53
C ILE A 301 -4.01 -4.55 5.31
N ASP A 302 -3.63 -5.18 4.20
CA ASP A 302 -2.22 -5.30 3.77
C ASP A 302 -1.79 -4.13 2.88
N TYR A 303 -2.72 -3.52 2.13
CA TYR A 303 -2.44 -2.37 1.29
C TYR A 303 -3.65 -1.45 1.12
N ILE A 304 -3.37 -0.19 0.89
CA ILE A 304 -4.35 0.82 0.50
C ILE A 304 -4.09 1.26 -0.94
N SER A 305 -5.15 1.40 -1.75
CA SER A 305 -5.07 1.78 -3.17
C SER A 305 -5.99 2.96 -3.48
N PRO A 306 -5.75 4.16 -2.89
CA PRO A 306 -6.66 5.29 -3.01
C PRO A 306 -6.79 5.76 -4.45
N GLN A 307 -8.00 6.14 -4.84
CA GLN A 307 -8.38 6.59 -6.19
C GLN A 307 -7.98 8.05 -6.41
N ILE A 308 -6.69 8.28 -6.64
CA ILE A 308 -6.15 9.64 -6.88
C ILE A 308 -6.36 10.01 -8.35
N TYR A 309 -7.61 10.34 -8.73
CA TYR A 309 -8.04 10.53 -10.11
C TYR A 309 -7.86 11.97 -10.62
N TRP A 310 -6.96 12.73 -10.03
CA TRP A 310 -6.63 14.10 -10.44
C TRP A 310 -5.26 14.17 -11.11
N THR A 311 -5.03 15.26 -11.86
CA THR A 311 -3.76 15.49 -12.54
C THR A 311 -2.74 16.17 -11.61
N ILE A 312 -1.47 15.99 -11.92
CA ILE A 312 -0.38 16.76 -11.32
C ILE A 312 -0.60 18.25 -11.60
N GLY A 313 -0.54 19.09 -10.56
CA GLY A 313 -0.73 20.53 -10.64
C GLY A 313 -2.19 21.01 -10.74
N SER A 314 -3.18 20.12 -10.54
CA SER A 314 -4.60 20.51 -10.41
C SER A 314 -4.92 21.06 -9.01
N SER A 315 -6.16 21.52 -8.78
CA SER A 315 -6.60 21.98 -7.45
C SER A 315 -6.55 20.88 -6.38
N SER A 316 -6.79 19.62 -6.78
CA SER A 316 -6.56 18.42 -5.95
C SER A 316 -5.31 17.73 -6.47
N ASP A 317 -4.14 18.36 -6.25
CA ASP A 317 -2.87 17.95 -6.84
C ASP A 317 -2.51 16.52 -6.48
N TYR A 318 -2.37 15.68 -7.52
CA TYR A 318 -1.95 14.28 -7.39
C TYR A 318 -0.69 14.13 -6.52
N THR A 319 0.31 15.00 -6.72
CA THR A 319 1.60 14.91 -6.03
C THR A 319 1.45 15.06 -4.52
N LEU A 320 0.67 16.05 -4.08
CA LEU A 320 0.45 16.33 -2.65
C LEU A 320 -0.30 15.18 -1.96
N ILE A 321 -1.29 14.60 -2.65
CA ILE A 321 -2.10 13.50 -2.11
C ILE A 321 -1.26 12.21 -2.05
N ALA A 322 -0.48 11.90 -3.10
CA ALA A 322 0.36 10.71 -3.14
C ALA A 322 1.49 10.77 -2.09
N GLU A 323 2.12 11.93 -1.89
CA GLU A 323 3.11 12.16 -0.85
C GLU A 323 2.51 11.93 0.54
N TRP A 324 1.33 12.50 0.80
CA TRP A 324 0.61 12.33 2.07
C TRP A 324 0.31 10.85 2.35
N TRP A 325 -0.26 10.10 1.39
CA TRP A 325 -0.53 8.67 1.56
C TRP A 325 0.75 7.86 1.83
N SER A 326 1.83 8.16 1.12
CA SER A 326 3.11 7.48 1.34
C SER A 326 3.63 7.65 2.77
N GLN A 327 3.50 8.86 3.34
CA GLN A 327 3.88 9.14 4.73
C GLN A 327 3.00 8.38 5.72
N ILE A 328 1.67 8.36 5.49
CA ILE A 328 0.73 7.64 6.34
C ILE A 328 1.03 6.13 6.39
N VAL A 329 1.16 5.49 5.22
CA VAL A 329 1.40 4.04 5.19
C VAL A 329 2.74 3.65 5.79
N ARG A 330 3.77 4.50 5.67
CA ARG A 330 5.05 4.30 6.34
C ARG A 330 4.89 4.36 7.87
N GLN A 331 4.15 5.36 8.37
CA GLN A 331 3.97 5.56 9.81
C GLN A 331 3.33 4.33 10.48
N PHE A 332 2.37 3.68 9.82
CA PHE A 332 1.61 2.58 10.40
C PHE A 332 1.94 1.19 9.84
N GLY A 333 2.81 1.07 8.84
CA GLY A 333 3.23 -0.22 8.28
C GLY A 333 2.17 -0.86 7.38
N CYS A 334 1.78 -0.17 6.30
CA CYS A 334 0.90 -0.67 5.25
C CYS A 334 1.55 -0.41 3.88
N HIS A 335 1.12 -1.09 2.80
CA HIS A 335 1.57 -0.76 1.45
C HIS A 335 0.66 0.28 0.78
N PHE A 336 1.24 1.14 -0.05
CA PHE A 336 0.53 2.14 -0.84
C PHE A 336 0.65 1.83 -2.34
N TYR A 337 -0.50 1.58 -3.00
CA TYR A 337 -0.58 1.39 -4.45
C TYR A 337 -1.55 2.41 -5.03
N SER A 338 -1.05 3.52 -5.57
CA SER A 338 -1.90 4.59 -6.10
C SER A 338 -2.78 4.10 -7.25
N SER A 339 -4.10 4.32 -7.16
CA SER A 339 -5.04 4.05 -8.24
C SER A 339 -5.17 5.27 -9.14
N HIS A 340 -4.92 5.09 -10.45
CA HIS A 340 -4.90 6.14 -11.46
C HIS A 340 -6.11 6.06 -12.37
N SER A 341 -6.71 7.21 -12.75
CA SER A 341 -7.74 7.23 -13.78
C SER A 341 -7.11 7.10 -15.18
N ALA A 342 -7.43 6.02 -15.86
CA ALA A 342 -7.21 5.89 -17.29
C ALA A 342 -8.48 6.13 -18.09
N SER A 343 -9.64 6.39 -17.44
CA SER A 343 -10.93 6.60 -18.10
C SER A 343 -10.92 7.80 -19.03
N ASP A 344 -10.12 8.81 -18.69
CA ASP A 344 -10.01 10.07 -19.42
C ASP A 344 -8.86 10.09 -20.45
N LEU A 345 -8.21 8.95 -20.70
CA LEU A 345 -7.19 8.85 -21.75
C LEU A 345 -7.80 9.15 -23.12
N SER A 346 -7.36 10.24 -23.76
CA SER A 346 -7.78 10.64 -25.10
C SER A 346 -6.80 10.17 -26.17
N SER A 347 -5.50 10.17 -25.89
CA SER A 347 -4.44 9.68 -26.76
C SER A 347 -3.13 9.54 -25.98
N ALA A 348 -2.36 8.49 -26.26
CA ALA A 348 -0.95 8.50 -25.93
C ALA A 348 -0.24 9.33 -27.01
N LYS A 349 -0.01 10.64 -26.81
CA LYS A 349 0.97 11.34 -27.65
C LYS A 349 2.36 10.78 -27.32
N MET A 350 2.82 9.85 -28.16
CA MET A 350 4.19 9.37 -28.11
C MET A 350 5.15 10.54 -28.29
N PRO A 351 6.26 10.61 -27.52
CA PRO A 351 7.37 11.49 -27.87
C PRO A 351 7.76 11.28 -29.33
N SER A 352 8.14 12.35 -30.04
CA SER A 352 8.42 12.30 -31.49
C SER A 352 9.43 11.23 -31.92
N LYS A 353 10.31 10.80 -31.03
CA LYS A 353 11.26 9.68 -31.26
C LYS A 353 10.59 8.30 -31.45
N TYR A 354 9.32 8.15 -31.00
CA TYR A 354 8.54 6.91 -31.14
C TYR A 354 7.41 7.03 -32.17
N ALA A 355 7.14 8.23 -32.66
CA ALA A 355 6.05 8.51 -33.62
C ALA A 355 6.32 8.00 -35.07
N LYS A 356 7.52 7.49 -35.36
CA LYS A 356 7.89 7.02 -36.71
C LYS A 356 7.65 5.54 -36.98
N THR A 357 6.96 4.81 -36.09
CA THR A 357 6.85 3.35 -36.18
C THR A 357 5.46 2.82 -36.54
N THR A 358 4.57 3.67 -37.09
CA THR A 358 3.24 3.24 -37.56
C THR A 358 3.24 2.57 -38.94
N THR A 359 4.40 2.31 -39.53
CA THR A 359 4.51 1.51 -40.76
C THR A 359 5.39 0.28 -40.53
N GLY A 360 4.80 -0.76 -39.93
CA GLY A 360 5.28 -2.13 -40.08
C GLY A 360 6.50 -2.59 -39.29
N THR A 361 6.98 -1.81 -38.30
CA THR A 361 8.11 -2.25 -37.46
C THR A 361 7.97 -1.72 -36.05
N LEU A 362 7.65 -2.57 -35.09
CA LEU A 362 7.89 -2.30 -33.65
C LEU A 362 9.41 -2.32 -33.45
N SER A 363 10.00 -1.17 -33.15
CA SER A 363 11.45 -1.09 -32.95
C SER A 363 11.77 -1.21 -31.46
N SER A 364 12.63 -2.10 -31.22
CA SER A 364 13.54 -2.41 -30.13
C SER A 364 13.07 -3.47 -29.14
N ASP A 365 13.79 -4.56 -29.15
CA ASP A 365 14.04 -5.45 -28.04
C ASP A 365 14.71 -4.68 -26.89
N LEU A 366 14.90 -5.34 -25.78
CA LEU A 366 15.53 -4.79 -24.57
C LEU A 366 16.94 -4.19 -24.79
N ASN A 367 17.53 -4.34 -25.98
CA ASN A 367 18.88 -3.89 -26.34
C ASN A 367 18.90 -2.81 -27.44
N GLY A 368 17.73 -2.35 -27.94
CA GLY A 368 17.66 -1.31 -28.99
C GLY A 368 17.72 -1.82 -30.41
N GLU A 369 17.67 -3.13 -30.65
CA GLU A 369 17.65 -3.71 -32.00
C GLU A 369 16.24 -3.75 -32.60
N LYS A 370 16.14 -3.65 -33.93
CA LYS A 370 14.88 -3.64 -34.68
C LYS A 370 14.30 -5.06 -34.76
N VAL A 371 13.12 -5.26 -34.17
CA VAL A 371 12.36 -6.52 -34.29
C VAL A 371 11.48 -6.46 -35.53
N SER A 372 11.61 -7.45 -36.43
CA SER A 372 10.78 -7.58 -37.64
C SER A 372 9.34 -8.00 -37.24
N SER A 373 8.33 -7.47 -37.95
CA SER A 373 6.92 -7.84 -37.76
C SER A 373 6.64 -9.35 -37.87
N LYS A 374 7.55 -10.13 -38.40
CA LYS A 374 7.47 -11.60 -38.48
C LYS A 374 7.77 -12.31 -37.17
N THR A 375 8.37 -11.63 -36.19
CA THR A 375 8.73 -12.19 -34.86
C THR A 375 7.69 -11.90 -33.78
N LEU A 376 6.64 -11.12 -34.08
CA LEU A 376 5.55 -10.86 -33.19
C LEU A 376 4.60 -12.07 -33.06
N SER A 377 4.10 -12.34 -31.87
CA SER A 377 3.02 -13.31 -31.68
C SER A 377 1.77 -12.88 -32.46
N PRO A 378 0.84 -13.80 -32.79
CA PRO A 378 -0.43 -13.44 -33.42
C PRO A 378 -1.22 -12.37 -32.68
N ILE A 379 -1.10 -12.32 -31.33
CA ILE A 379 -1.75 -11.36 -30.46
C ILE A 379 -1.09 -9.98 -30.55
N GLU A 380 0.24 -9.91 -30.54
CA GLU A 380 0.95 -8.63 -30.74
C GLU A 380 0.64 -8.02 -32.12
N ARG A 381 0.48 -8.85 -33.16
CA ARG A 381 0.02 -8.40 -34.48
C ARG A 381 -1.41 -7.91 -34.46
N LYS A 382 -2.32 -8.64 -33.84
CA LYS A 382 -3.75 -8.28 -33.75
C LYS A 382 -3.92 -6.99 -32.94
N THR A 383 -3.21 -6.83 -31.82
CA THR A 383 -3.21 -5.60 -31.01
C THR A 383 -2.65 -4.40 -31.79
N ALA A 384 -1.67 -4.62 -32.69
CA ALA A 384 -1.14 -3.57 -33.54
C ALA A 384 -2.11 -3.17 -34.69
N GLU A 385 -2.88 -4.13 -35.22
CA GLU A 385 -3.88 -3.89 -36.27
C GLU A 385 -5.21 -3.30 -35.74
N GLU A 386 -5.66 -3.66 -34.54
CA GLU A 386 -6.87 -3.11 -33.91
C GLU A 386 -6.70 -1.68 -33.37
N ASN A 387 -5.49 -1.16 -33.29
CA ASN A 387 -5.19 0.21 -32.87
C ASN A 387 -5.57 1.29 -33.91
N GLU A 388 -6.18 0.94 -35.03
CA GLU A 388 -6.64 1.89 -36.07
C GLU A 388 -8.04 2.49 -35.81
N TYR A 389 -8.77 2.06 -34.77
CA TYR A 389 -10.09 2.60 -34.46
C TYR A 389 -10.04 3.69 -33.38
N ILE A 390 -9.97 4.93 -33.84
CA ILE A 390 -10.20 6.14 -33.02
C ILE A 390 -11.71 6.25 -32.80
N VAL A 391 -12.17 6.21 -31.54
CA VAL A 391 -13.52 6.64 -31.18
C VAL A 391 -13.50 8.16 -31.03
N ASP A 392 -14.02 8.83 -32.05
CA ASP A 392 -14.25 10.27 -32.06
C ASP A 392 -15.33 10.66 -31.04
N GLY A 393 -15.09 11.66 -30.19
CA GLY A 393 -16.14 12.37 -29.49
C GLY A 393 -16.00 12.68 -28.00
N ALA A 394 -14.92 12.31 -27.32
CA ALA A 394 -14.72 12.71 -25.92
C ALA A 394 -13.63 13.80 -25.81
N THR A 395 -13.99 14.94 -25.21
CA THR A 395 -13.04 15.97 -24.78
C THR A 395 -12.25 15.47 -23.59
N ALA A 396 -11.34 14.51 -23.80
CA ALA A 396 -10.53 14.00 -22.72
C ALA A 396 -9.29 14.89 -22.51
N SER A 397 -9.08 15.31 -21.28
CA SER A 397 -7.98 16.17 -20.84
C SER A 397 -6.69 15.41 -20.53
N PHE A 398 -6.74 14.07 -20.45
CA PHE A 398 -5.65 13.22 -19.97
C PHE A 398 -4.79 12.68 -21.11
N LYS A 399 -3.47 12.86 -20.98
CA LYS A 399 -2.47 12.27 -21.92
C LYS A 399 -1.78 11.08 -21.24
N GLY A 400 -1.37 10.08 -22.01
CA GLY A 400 -0.60 8.95 -21.48
C GLY A 400 0.67 9.34 -20.72
N SER A 401 1.28 10.49 -21.09
CA SER A 401 2.43 11.05 -20.36
C SER A 401 2.10 11.46 -18.92
N GLU A 402 0.85 11.81 -18.61
CA GLU A 402 0.43 12.11 -17.23
C GLU A 402 0.51 10.87 -16.36
N LEU A 403 -0.01 9.73 -16.81
CA LEU A 403 0.10 8.47 -16.06
C LEU A 403 1.56 8.06 -15.82
N VAL A 404 2.42 8.24 -16.82
CA VAL A 404 3.87 7.99 -16.68
C VAL A 404 4.49 8.91 -15.63
N ASN A 405 4.11 10.19 -15.59
CA ASN A 405 4.60 11.13 -14.58
C ASN A 405 4.09 10.78 -13.18
N GLN A 406 2.84 10.36 -13.04
CA GLN A 406 2.27 9.91 -11.77
C GLN A 406 3.00 8.68 -11.22
N ILE A 407 3.36 7.70 -12.08
CA ILE A 407 4.19 6.56 -11.67
C ILE A 407 5.57 7.02 -11.17
N LYS A 408 6.19 7.99 -11.85
CA LYS A 408 7.48 8.55 -11.40
C LYS A 408 7.37 9.26 -10.07
N VAL A 409 6.28 10.00 -9.84
CA VAL A 409 5.97 10.63 -8.54
C VAL A 409 5.85 9.57 -7.44
N ASN A 410 5.08 8.49 -7.66
CA ASN A 410 4.96 7.40 -6.69
C ASN A 410 6.31 6.81 -6.30
N ARG A 411 7.19 6.57 -7.27
CA ARG A 411 8.53 6.06 -7.01
C ARG A 411 9.42 7.03 -6.25
N THR A 412 9.18 8.34 -6.39
CA THR A 412 9.93 9.38 -5.68
C THR A 412 9.54 9.47 -4.22
N TYR A 413 8.24 9.31 -3.93
CA TYR A 413 7.69 9.42 -2.56
C TYR A 413 7.51 8.06 -1.88
N ASP A 414 7.90 6.94 -2.52
CA ASP A 414 7.82 5.64 -1.87
C ASP A 414 8.78 5.53 -0.69
N GLU A 415 8.23 5.57 0.51
CA GLU A 415 8.98 5.42 1.77
C GLU A 415 8.95 3.97 2.30
N THR A 416 8.12 3.10 1.72
CA THR A 416 7.94 1.71 2.17
C THR A 416 8.85 0.72 1.45
N GLY A 417 9.41 1.07 0.29
CA GLY A 417 10.13 0.18 -0.61
C GLY A 417 9.21 -0.79 -1.36
N ALA A 418 7.91 -0.45 -1.42
CA ALA A 418 6.86 -1.24 -2.06
C ALA A 418 6.02 -0.39 -3.02
N PRO A 419 6.62 0.28 -4.03
CA PRO A 419 5.89 1.15 -4.94
C PRO A 419 4.84 0.38 -5.71
N GLY A 420 3.71 1.04 -6.01
CA GLY A 420 2.65 0.42 -6.78
C GLY A 420 1.76 1.42 -7.49
N SER A 421 1.27 0.99 -8.65
CA SER A 421 0.34 1.76 -9.50
C SER A 421 -0.74 0.85 -10.05
N VAL A 422 -1.98 1.28 -9.95
CA VAL A 422 -3.16 0.52 -10.40
C VAL A 422 -3.97 1.39 -11.37
N PHE A 423 -4.32 0.89 -12.55
CA PHE A 423 -5.00 1.68 -13.58
C PHE A 423 -6.48 1.32 -13.71
N TYR A 424 -7.34 2.27 -13.45
CA TYR A 424 -8.77 2.17 -13.73
C TYR A 424 -9.09 2.90 -15.07
N ASN A 425 -9.52 2.18 -16.14
CA ASN A 425 -9.65 0.73 -16.20
C ASN A 425 -8.73 0.14 -17.28
N MET A 426 -8.57 -1.18 -17.24
CA MET A 426 -7.73 -1.95 -18.16
C MET A 426 -8.06 -1.68 -19.63
N ARG A 427 -9.34 -1.67 -20.02
CA ARG A 427 -9.77 -1.49 -21.41
C ARG A 427 -9.23 -0.19 -22.01
N LYS A 428 -9.29 0.91 -21.26
CA LYS A 428 -8.77 2.20 -21.74
C LYS A 428 -7.26 2.16 -21.99
N VAL A 429 -6.50 1.55 -21.10
CA VAL A 429 -5.04 1.44 -21.26
C VAL A 429 -4.69 0.53 -22.45
N THR A 430 -5.35 -0.63 -22.57
CA THR A 430 -5.05 -1.61 -23.62
C THR A 430 -5.53 -1.17 -25.02
N HIS A 431 -6.60 -0.37 -25.11
CA HIS A 431 -7.18 0.10 -26.37
C HIS A 431 -6.73 1.51 -26.77
N THR A 432 -6.00 2.25 -25.92
CA THR A 432 -5.43 3.54 -26.29
C THR A 432 -4.13 3.32 -27.07
N SER A 433 -4.14 3.72 -28.35
CA SER A 433 -3.00 3.53 -29.24
C SER A 433 -1.68 4.02 -28.64
N GLY A 434 -0.67 3.14 -28.62
CA GLY A 434 0.66 3.43 -28.12
C GLY A 434 0.81 3.47 -26.59
N MET A 435 -0.27 3.30 -25.79
CA MET A 435 -0.18 3.41 -24.32
C MET A 435 0.66 2.29 -23.71
N LEU A 436 0.44 1.04 -24.11
CA LEU A 436 1.26 -0.09 -23.62
C LEU A 436 2.73 0.08 -24.00
N SER A 437 3.00 0.55 -25.24
CA SER A 437 4.37 0.82 -25.71
C SER A 437 5.01 1.97 -24.91
N LEU A 438 4.24 2.99 -24.54
CA LEU A 438 4.72 4.10 -23.71
C LEU A 438 5.11 3.61 -22.30
N LEU A 439 4.24 2.83 -21.64
CA LEU A 439 4.54 2.23 -20.34
C LEU A 439 5.83 1.39 -20.42
N ARG A 440 5.93 0.50 -21.41
CA ARG A 440 7.07 -0.40 -21.58
C ARG A 440 8.37 0.32 -21.91
N SER A 441 8.33 1.39 -22.68
CA SER A 441 9.54 2.12 -23.09
C SER A 441 10.08 3.09 -22.05
N ASP A 442 9.22 3.57 -21.12
CA ASP A 442 9.58 4.58 -20.11
C ASP A 442 9.66 3.95 -18.71
N VAL A 443 8.52 3.63 -18.12
CA VAL A 443 8.45 3.27 -16.68
C VAL A 443 8.48 1.76 -16.42
N TYR A 444 7.98 0.91 -17.31
CA TYR A 444 7.91 -0.54 -17.14
C TYR A 444 8.86 -1.28 -18.10
N LYS A 445 10.06 -0.75 -18.26
CA LYS A 445 11.05 -1.26 -19.23
C LYS A 445 11.41 -2.73 -19.01
N TYR A 446 11.47 -3.17 -17.76
CA TYR A 446 11.79 -4.54 -17.36
C TYR A 446 10.66 -5.10 -16.52
N PRO A 447 10.48 -6.42 -16.45
CA PRO A 447 9.55 -7.05 -15.52
C PRO A 447 9.85 -6.66 -14.08
N ALA A 448 8.86 -6.77 -13.19
CA ALA A 448 9.03 -6.56 -11.77
C ALA A 448 8.35 -7.67 -10.98
N LEU A 449 8.91 -8.02 -9.83
CA LEU A 449 8.30 -8.87 -8.83
C LEU A 449 7.34 -8.05 -7.98
N ILE A 450 6.40 -8.73 -7.34
CA ILE A 450 5.52 -8.09 -6.36
C ILE A 450 6.33 -7.83 -5.07
N PRO A 451 6.21 -6.66 -4.43
CA PRO A 451 6.83 -6.38 -3.14
C PRO A 451 6.37 -7.36 -2.07
N ALA A 452 7.29 -7.80 -1.21
CA ALA A 452 6.96 -8.68 -0.09
C ALA A 452 6.11 -7.96 0.96
N ILE A 453 5.18 -8.68 1.62
CA ILE A 453 4.49 -8.21 2.81
C ILE A 453 5.47 -8.30 3.98
N SER A 454 6.16 -7.19 4.26
CA SER A 454 7.35 -7.16 5.12
C SER A 454 7.08 -7.48 6.60
N TRP A 455 5.83 -7.47 7.03
CA TRP A 455 5.39 -7.80 8.41
C TRP A 455 4.82 -9.20 8.56
N LYS A 456 4.87 -10.05 7.51
CA LYS A 456 4.43 -11.46 7.60
C LYS A 456 5.63 -12.39 7.63
N ALA A 457 5.71 -13.17 8.71
CA ALA A 457 6.79 -14.14 8.92
C ALA A 457 6.67 -15.31 7.94
N THR A 458 7.81 -15.80 7.47
CA THR A 458 7.89 -16.97 6.59
C THR A 458 9.11 -17.79 6.93
N SER A 459 9.05 -19.11 6.66
CA SER A 459 10.18 -20.00 6.76
C SER A 459 11.02 -19.97 5.48
N ASP A 460 12.35 -20.09 5.58
CA ASP A 460 13.23 -20.22 4.42
C ASP A 460 12.96 -21.56 3.69
N PRO A 461 12.50 -21.53 2.42
CA PRO A 461 12.26 -22.74 1.64
C PRO A 461 13.54 -23.38 1.07
N GLY A 462 14.71 -22.76 1.29
CA GLY A 462 16.00 -23.17 0.73
C GLY A 462 16.21 -22.70 -0.71
N LEU A 463 16.97 -23.47 -1.46
CA LEU A 463 17.30 -23.18 -2.86
C LEU A 463 16.56 -24.15 -3.79
N VAL A 464 16.33 -23.74 -5.02
CA VAL A 464 15.97 -24.67 -6.11
C VAL A 464 17.14 -25.63 -6.38
N SER A 465 16.89 -26.73 -7.10
CA SER A 465 17.93 -27.68 -7.52
C SER A 465 17.68 -28.18 -8.95
N ASN A 466 18.65 -28.91 -9.52
CA ASN A 466 18.53 -29.58 -10.83
C ASN A 466 18.10 -28.64 -11.97
N ILE A 467 18.66 -27.40 -12.03
CA ILE A 467 18.36 -26.46 -13.12
C ILE A 467 18.94 -27.01 -14.41
N ALA A 468 18.08 -27.19 -15.43
CA ALA A 468 18.44 -27.69 -16.75
C ALA A 468 17.76 -26.88 -17.85
N PHE A 469 18.51 -26.63 -18.95
CA PHE A 469 17.99 -25.95 -20.13
C PHE A 469 18.04 -26.89 -21.33
N THR A 470 16.89 -27.17 -21.94
CA THR A 470 16.77 -28.08 -23.07
C THR A 470 15.70 -27.58 -24.05
N ASN A 471 16.03 -27.46 -25.32
CA ASN A 471 15.11 -27.10 -26.40
C ASN A 471 14.33 -25.77 -26.14
N GLY A 472 14.98 -24.80 -25.49
CA GLY A 472 14.36 -23.53 -25.18
C GLY A 472 13.53 -23.49 -23.90
N GLN A 473 13.44 -24.61 -23.19
CA GLN A 473 12.75 -24.72 -21.90
C GLN A 473 13.76 -24.83 -20.76
N LEU A 474 13.66 -23.99 -19.77
CA LEU A 474 14.36 -24.09 -18.50
C LEU A 474 13.45 -24.83 -17.52
N SER A 475 14.02 -25.81 -16.79
CA SER A 475 13.31 -26.58 -15.76
C SER A 475 14.17 -26.72 -14.49
N TRP A 476 13.52 -26.91 -13.36
CA TRP A 476 14.20 -27.07 -12.05
C TRP A 476 13.36 -27.91 -11.10
N THR A 477 13.95 -28.30 -9.98
CA THR A 477 13.25 -28.85 -8.84
C THR A 477 13.10 -27.77 -7.76
N GLY A 478 11.89 -27.54 -7.28
CA GLY A 478 11.56 -26.51 -6.29
C GLY A 478 10.59 -27.01 -5.24
N ALA A 479 10.26 -26.18 -4.25
CA ALA A 479 9.31 -26.49 -3.19
C ALA A 479 7.86 -26.33 -3.71
N GLU A 480 6.96 -27.16 -3.18
CA GLU A 480 5.54 -27.13 -3.51
C GLU A 480 4.88 -25.80 -3.07
N GLY A 481 3.94 -25.30 -3.87
CA GLY A 481 3.18 -24.06 -3.58
C GLY A 481 3.99 -22.77 -3.70
N MET A 482 5.24 -22.84 -4.15
CA MET A 482 6.09 -21.67 -4.37
C MET A 482 5.99 -21.14 -5.80
N ARG A 483 6.42 -19.90 -5.96
CA ARG A 483 6.63 -19.22 -7.25
C ARG A 483 8.12 -19.09 -7.50
N TYR A 484 8.52 -18.76 -8.72
CA TYR A 484 9.92 -18.72 -9.10
C TYR A 484 10.23 -17.49 -9.96
N ALA A 485 11.21 -16.69 -9.56
CA ALA A 485 11.76 -15.65 -10.41
C ALA A 485 12.85 -16.25 -11.29
N VAL A 486 12.74 -16.03 -12.60
CA VAL A 486 13.63 -16.58 -13.61
C VAL A 486 14.48 -15.47 -14.21
N TYR A 487 15.78 -15.71 -14.30
CA TYR A 487 16.77 -14.76 -14.77
C TYR A 487 17.55 -15.28 -15.96
N ALA A 488 17.86 -14.40 -16.92
CA ALA A 488 18.87 -14.61 -17.95
C ALA A 488 19.96 -13.56 -17.78
N VAL A 489 21.16 -14.02 -17.44
CA VAL A 489 22.31 -13.18 -17.12
C VAL A 489 23.37 -13.39 -18.21
N PRO A 490 23.86 -12.33 -18.89
CA PRO A 490 24.96 -12.48 -19.85
C PRO A 490 26.15 -13.19 -19.23
N GLU A 491 26.76 -14.11 -19.93
CA GLU A 491 27.89 -14.92 -19.42
C GLU A 491 29.10 -14.08 -18.95
N ASN A 492 29.24 -12.84 -19.46
CA ASN A 492 30.29 -11.91 -19.06
C ASN A 492 29.89 -10.99 -17.87
N ALA A 493 28.67 -11.09 -17.35
CA ALA A 493 28.23 -10.32 -16.21
C ALA A 493 28.56 -10.99 -14.87
N ALA A 494 28.73 -10.19 -13.82
CA ALA A 494 29.02 -10.70 -12.48
C ALA A 494 27.77 -11.41 -11.91
N GLN A 495 27.82 -12.75 -11.85
CA GLN A 495 26.69 -13.58 -11.35
C GLN A 495 26.31 -13.25 -9.91
N THR A 496 27.28 -12.89 -9.08
CA THR A 496 27.09 -12.64 -7.64
C THR A 496 26.06 -11.55 -7.34
N THR A 497 25.91 -10.57 -8.22
CA THR A 497 25.00 -9.41 -8.03
C THR A 497 23.95 -9.26 -9.12
N ALA A 498 24.06 -10.01 -10.23
CA ALA A 498 23.22 -9.82 -11.41
C ALA A 498 21.71 -9.92 -11.09
N CYS A 499 21.27 -10.90 -10.30
CA CYS A 499 19.85 -11.09 -9.99
C CYS A 499 19.23 -9.98 -9.14
N ARG A 500 20.01 -8.99 -8.68
CA ARG A 500 19.50 -7.77 -8.02
C ARG A 500 18.98 -6.75 -9.04
N ASP A 501 19.36 -6.88 -10.31
CA ASP A 501 19.02 -5.93 -11.36
C ASP A 501 17.82 -6.43 -12.17
N ALA A 502 16.78 -5.58 -12.26
CA ALA A 502 15.57 -5.86 -13.03
C ALA A 502 15.84 -6.20 -14.52
N ARG A 503 16.95 -5.72 -15.07
CA ARG A 503 17.35 -5.99 -16.47
C ARG A 503 17.51 -7.46 -16.80
N TYR A 504 17.84 -8.28 -15.83
CA TYR A 504 18.08 -9.71 -16.01
C TYR A 504 16.88 -10.58 -15.63
N LEU A 505 15.83 -10.00 -15.04
CA LEU A 505 14.60 -10.70 -14.71
C LEU A 505 13.78 -10.95 -15.99
N LEU A 506 13.50 -12.21 -16.28
CA LEU A 506 12.59 -12.61 -17.38
C LEU A 506 11.13 -12.60 -16.94
N GLY A 507 10.85 -12.95 -15.69
CA GLY A 507 9.51 -12.96 -15.14
C GLY A 507 9.35 -13.89 -13.96
N LEU A 508 8.09 -14.03 -13.52
CA LEU A 508 7.66 -14.95 -12.47
C LEU A 508 7.00 -16.18 -13.10
N SER A 509 7.27 -17.37 -12.54
CA SER A 509 6.61 -18.64 -12.88
C SER A 509 5.88 -19.22 -11.66
N TYR A 510 4.70 -19.77 -11.87
CA TYR A 510 3.94 -20.56 -10.89
C TYR A 510 4.18 -22.08 -11.05
N SER A 511 5.01 -22.47 -12.00
CA SER A 511 5.45 -23.85 -12.26
C SER A 511 6.97 -23.96 -12.14
N THR A 512 7.49 -25.19 -12.14
CA THR A 512 8.93 -25.48 -12.09
C THR A 512 9.60 -25.52 -13.48
N ASP A 513 9.04 -24.74 -14.41
CA ASP A 513 9.56 -24.60 -15.75
C ASP A 513 9.29 -23.19 -16.33
N TYR A 514 10.06 -22.82 -17.36
CA TYR A 514 9.91 -21.52 -18.02
C TYR A 514 10.42 -21.55 -19.46
N SER A 515 9.62 -21.05 -20.41
CA SER A 515 10.04 -20.90 -21.81
C SER A 515 10.96 -19.70 -21.98
N ILE A 516 12.23 -19.96 -22.31
CA ILE A 516 13.21 -18.91 -22.52
C ILE A 516 13.01 -18.26 -23.90
N PRO A 517 12.78 -16.94 -23.96
CA PRO A 517 12.69 -16.22 -25.24
C PRO A 517 13.96 -16.42 -26.09
N THR A 518 13.79 -16.49 -27.42
CA THR A 518 14.88 -16.83 -28.36
C THR A 518 16.11 -15.94 -28.22
N ILE A 519 15.91 -14.65 -27.91
CA ILE A 519 16.99 -13.66 -27.74
C ILE A 519 17.92 -13.95 -26.55
N TYR A 520 17.46 -14.73 -25.58
CA TYR A 520 18.23 -15.09 -24.37
C TYR A 520 18.79 -16.51 -24.41
N ARG A 521 18.71 -17.23 -25.54
CA ARG A 521 19.13 -18.64 -25.64
C ARG A 521 20.63 -18.85 -25.92
N THR A 522 21.34 -17.79 -26.27
CA THR A 522 22.79 -17.85 -26.60
C THR A 522 23.51 -16.69 -25.90
N GLY A 523 24.63 -16.96 -25.24
CA GLY A 523 25.45 -15.98 -24.53
C GLY A 523 24.92 -15.60 -23.17
N TYR A 524 23.97 -16.40 -22.62
CA TYR A 524 23.38 -16.20 -21.30
C TYR A 524 23.45 -17.45 -20.45
N THR A 525 23.68 -17.27 -19.17
CA THR A 525 23.42 -18.29 -18.13
C THR A 525 22.10 -17.97 -17.44
N TYR A 526 21.50 -18.96 -16.81
CA TYR A 526 20.21 -18.82 -16.15
C TYR A 526 20.34 -18.97 -14.64
N ALA A 527 19.51 -18.23 -13.91
CA ALA A 527 19.33 -18.41 -12.48
C ALA A 527 17.85 -18.46 -12.13
N VAL A 528 17.53 -19.17 -11.07
CA VAL A 528 16.17 -19.29 -10.54
C VAL A 528 16.21 -19.03 -9.04
N SER A 529 15.33 -18.14 -8.55
CA SER A 529 15.09 -17.94 -7.12
C SER A 529 13.66 -18.34 -6.76
N ILE A 530 13.49 -18.90 -5.56
CA ILE A 530 12.17 -19.13 -4.99
C ILE A 530 11.56 -17.79 -4.60
N VAL A 531 10.28 -17.62 -4.86
CA VAL A 531 9.46 -16.49 -4.38
C VAL A 531 8.27 -17.10 -3.65
N ASP A 532 8.15 -16.86 -2.35
CA ASP A 532 7.01 -17.37 -1.58
C ASP A 532 5.72 -16.63 -1.90
N ARG A 533 4.61 -17.07 -1.34
CA ARG A 533 3.29 -16.48 -1.57
C ARG A 533 3.15 -15.08 -0.94
N TYR A 534 3.99 -14.72 0.02
CA TYR A 534 4.04 -13.38 0.61
C TYR A 534 4.85 -12.38 -0.24
N GLY A 535 5.56 -12.84 -1.27
CA GLY A 535 6.40 -12.04 -2.16
C GLY A 535 7.88 -11.98 -1.76
N ASN A 536 8.30 -12.74 -0.75
CA ASN A 536 9.71 -12.85 -0.40
C ASN A 536 10.45 -13.63 -1.47
N GLU A 537 11.44 -13.00 -2.08
CA GLU A 537 12.36 -13.64 -2.99
C GLU A 537 13.59 -14.13 -2.21
N TYR A 538 13.97 -15.37 -2.41
CA TYR A 538 15.12 -16.02 -1.78
C TYR A 538 16.36 -16.00 -2.68
N ALA A 539 17.46 -16.55 -2.21
CA ALA A 539 18.71 -16.54 -2.97
C ALA A 539 18.60 -17.26 -4.32
N PRO A 540 19.11 -16.69 -5.41
CA PRO A 540 19.12 -17.35 -6.69
C PRO A 540 20.17 -18.44 -6.75
N LEU A 541 19.85 -19.57 -7.41
CA LEU A 541 20.80 -20.57 -7.82
C LEU A 541 21.03 -20.46 -9.33
N PHE A 542 22.29 -20.39 -9.74
CA PHE A 542 22.70 -20.41 -11.14
C PHE A 542 22.78 -21.83 -11.68
N MET A 543 22.40 -22.02 -12.91
CA MET A 543 22.55 -23.30 -13.61
C MET A 543 24.01 -23.76 -13.61
N GLY A 544 24.27 -25.00 -13.16
CA GLY A 544 25.60 -25.58 -13.04
C GLY A 544 26.40 -25.15 -11.80
N ALA A 545 25.88 -24.25 -10.97
CA ALA A 545 26.53 -23.89 -9.70
C ALA A 545 26.28 -24.92 -8.61
N THR A 546 27.23 -25.01 -7.65
CA THR A 546 27.07 -25.80 -6.44
C THR A 546 26.44 -24.95 -5.35
N ALA A 547 25.38 -25.45 -4.72
CA ALA A 547 24.75 -24.80 -3.59
C ALA A 547 25.69 -24.78 -2.36
N GLY A 548 25.73 -23.63 -1.67
CA GLY A 548 26.46 -23.40 -0.44
C GLY A 548 25.61 -22.78 0.66
N THR A 549 26.25 -22.30 1.72
CA THR A 549 25.63 -21.50 2.78
C THR A 549 26.38 -20.18 2.90
N SER A 550 25.68 -19.07 3.01
CA SER A 550 26.29 -17.75 3.20
C SER A 550 26.83 -17.61 4.63
N GLU A 551 27.86 -16.78 4.79
CA GLU A 551 28.38 -16.41 6.09
C GLU A 551 27.38 -15.52 6.85
N ALA A 552 27.37 -15.61 8.19
CA ALA A 552 26.61 -14.74 9.05
C ALA A 552 27.40 -13.45 9.37
N VAL A 553 26.75 -12.30 9.42
CA VAL A 553 27.34 -11.04 9.87
C VAL A 553 27.42 -10.94 11.38
N THR A 554 28.29 -10.08 11.88
CA THR A 554 28.29 -9.61 13.28
C THR A 554 27.45 -8.34 13.40
N LEU A 555 26.52 -8.32 14.36
CA LEU A 555 25.69 -7.15 14.65
C LEU A 555 26.47 -6.16 15.51
N ASN A 556 26.31 -4.84 15.24
CA ASN A 556 26.98 -3.78 15.96
C ASN A 556 26.03 -2.93 16.80
N THR A 557 25.07 -2.23 16.16
CA THR A 557 24.10 -1.34 16.82
C THR A 557 22.68 -1.60 16.28
N PRO A 558 21.63 -1.46 17.12
CA PRO A 558 21.66 -1.38 18.59
C PRO A 558 22.35 -2.59 19.22
N ILE A 559 23.09 -2.38 20.31
CA ILE A 559 23.76 -3.47 21.03
C ILE A 559 22.73 -4.36 21.72
N ASN A 560 23.11 -5.61 21.97
CA ASN A 560 22.20 -6.56 22.64
C ASN A 560 21.81 -6.08 24.03
N ASN A 561 20.51 -6.04 24.32
CA ASN A 561 19.88 -5.45 25.53
C ASN A 561 20.13 -3.94 25.72
N GLY A 562 20.46 -3.22 24.64
CA GLY A 562 20.63 -1.77 24.66
C GLY A 562 19.30 -1.04 24.50
N THR A 563 19.34 0.29 24.61
CA THR A 563 18.20 1.19 24.36
C THR A 563 18.44 1.98 23.08
N ALA A 564 17.41 2.08 22.23
CA ALA A 564 17.45 2.80 20.96
C ALA A 564 16.12 3.58 20.78
N ILE A 565 16.16 4.89 20.97
CA ILE A 565 15.01 5.79 20.93
C ILE A 565 15.31 6.94 19.95
N GLY A 566 14.27 7.42 19.25
CA GLY A 566 14.40 8.48 18.26
C GLY A 566 15.04 8.00 16.97
N ASN A 567 15.99 8.77 16.44
CA ASN A 567 16.70 8.44 15.21
C ASN A 567 17.97 7.63 15.55
N TYR A 568 17.98 6.36 15.15
CA TYR A 568 19.13 5.46 15.32
C TYR A 568 19.32 4.61 14.07
N GLU A 569 20.48 3.95 13.98
CA GLU A 569 20.79 3.06 12.87
C GLU A 569 21.08 1.64 13.38
N PHE A 570 20.55 0.67 12.69
CA PHE A 570 20.99 -0.71 12.76
C PHE A 570 22.26 -0.85 11.92
N THR A 571 23.32 -1.40 12.49
CA THR A 571 24.59 -1.58 11.76
C THR A 571 25.19 -2.96 12.01
N TRP A 572 25.91 -3.47 11.00
CA TRP A 572 26.54 -4.80 11.03
C TRP A 572 27.81 -4.85 10.19
N SER A 573 28.57 -5.96 10.30
CA SER A 573 29.77 -6.19 9.50
C SER A 573 29.43 -6.49 8.04
N SER A 574 30.34 -6.14 7.11
CA SER A 574 30.14 -6.40 5.68
C SER A 574 30.60 -7.81 5.28
N ILE A 575 29.92 -8.39 4.29
CA ILE A 575 30.34 -9.60 3.57
C ILE A 575 30.35 -9.27 2.07
N ALA A 576 31.42 -9.63 1.38
CA ALA A 576 31.58 -9.34 -0.04
C ALA A 576 30.46 -9.97 -0.89
N ASP A 577 29.95 -9.20 -1.85
CA ASP A 577 28.89 -9.60 -2.79
C ASP A 577 27.55 -10.01 -2.14
N ALA A 578 27.34 -9.68 -0.85
CA ALA A 578 26.08 -9.96 -0.16
C ALA A 578 25.06 -8.82 -0.32
N SER A 579 23.78 -9.15 -0.27
CA SER A 579 22.70 -8.29 0.21
C SER A 579 22.22 -8.77 1.57
N TYR A 580 21.50 -7.95 2.26
CA TYR A 580 21.07 -8.22 3.62
C TYR A 580 19.58 -8.03 3.74
N TYR A 581 18.95 -8.90 4.52
CA TYR A 581 17.59 -8.68 5.01
C TYR A 581 17.69 -8.38 6.50
N ILE A 582 17.26 -7.19 6.90
CA ILE A 582 17.04 -6.87 8.29
C ILE A 582 15.65 -7.34 8.69
N ASP A 583 15.59 -8.20 9.70
CA ASP A 583 14.34 -8.62 10.32
C ASP A 583 14.24 -7.98 11.70
N ILE A 584 13.08 -7.35 11.98
CA ILE A 584 12.76 -6.73 13.27
C ILE A 584 11.40 -7.27 13.70
N ALA A 585 11.29 -7.72 14.97
CA ALA A 585 10.13 -8.41 15.49
C ALA A 585 9.84 -8.04 16.94
N ARG A 586 8.61 -8.37 17.41
CA ARG A 586 8.22 -8.28 18.83
C ARG A 586 8.61 -9.51 19.63
N ASP A 587 9.03 -10.59 18.97
CA ASP A 587 9.47 -11.85 19.60
C ASP A 587 10.81 -12.33 19.03
N ASP A 588 11.57 -13.13 19.80
CA ASP A 588 12.89 -13.62 19.46
C ASP A 588 12.88 -14.78 18.43
N LEU A 589 11.69 -15.33 18.14
CA LEU A 589 11.48 -16.35 17.11
C LEU A 589 11.09 -15.74 15.76
N PHE A 590 10.85 -14.41 15.71
CA PHE A 590 10.42 -13.67 14.52
C PHE A 590 9.09 -14.16 13.95
N THR A 591 8.16 -14.55 14.82
CA THR A 591 6.79 -14.92 14.43
C THR A 591 5.88 -13.71 14.35
N ASP A 592 6.16 -12.64 15.11
CA ASP A 592 5.48 -11.34 15.07
C ASP A 592 6.44 -10.27 14.48
N LEU A 593 6.60 -10.32 13.14
CA LEU A 593 7.45 -9.39 12.41
C LEU A 593 6.84 -7.99 12.37
N ILE A 594 7.69 -7.00 12.63
CA ILE A 594 7.41 -5.59 12.35
C ILE A 594 7.87 -5.27 10.93
N LEU A 595 9.06 -5.72 10.56
CA LEU A 595 9.66 -5.45 9.26
C LEU A 595 10.65 -6.56 8.88
N SER A 596 10.60 -6.95 7.61
CA SER A 596 11.68 -7.68 6.92
C SER A 596 12.01 -6.96 5.63
N ARG A 597 13.17 -6.31 5.52
CA ARG A 597 13.51 -5.46 4.38
C ARG A 597 14.91 -5.72 3.84
N GLU A 598 15.02 -5.75 2.51
CA GLU A 598 16.30 -5.91 1.81
C GLU A 598 17.07 -4.59 1.76
N THR A 599 18.38 -4.67 1.98
CA THR A 599 19.34 -3.60 1.77
C THR A 599 20.67 -4.14 1.25
N THR A 600 21.40 -3.33 0.51
CA THR A 600 22.75 -3.66 0.04
C THR A 600 23.84 -3.01 0.91
N GLY A 601 23.46 -2.05 1.75
CA GLY A 601 24.36 -1.42 2.72
C GLY A 601 24.54 -2.24 3.98
N THR A 602 25.43 -1.80 4.87
CA THR A 602 25.68 -2.38 6.19
C THR A 602 25.08 -1.55 7.32
N SER A 603 24.14 -0.68 6.96
CA SER A 603 23.31 0.08 7.90
C SER A 603 21.87 0.18 7.42
N PHE A 604 20.97 0.40 8.37
CA PHE A 604 19.54 0.58 8.12
C PHE A 604 18.99 1.59 9.14
N PRO A 605 18.49 2.75 8.70
CA PRO A 605 18.00 3.78 9.60
C PRO A 605 16.62 3.43 10.18
N SER A 606 16.40 3.75 11.44
CA SER A 606 15.12 3.54 12.14
C SER A 606 13.94 4.31 11.51
N SER A 607 14.22 5.36 10.73
CA SER A 607 13.20 6.13 10.02
C SER A 607 12.36 5.32 9.01
N TYR A 608 12.82 4.12 8.64
CA TYR A 608 12.05 3.18 7.81
C TYR A 608 11.14 2.25 8.60
N LEU A 609 11.21 2.29 9.94
CA LEU A 609 10.29 1.53 10.78
C LEU A 609 8.95 2.27 10.91
N PRO A 610 7.84 1.54 11.09
CA PRO A 610 6.65 2.14 11.64
C PRO A 610 6.93 2.68 13.05
N ASP A 611 6.04 3.53 13.54
CA ASP A 611 6.15 4.05 14.91
C ASP A 611 6.07 2.90 15.92
N LEU A 612 7.13 2.72 16.70
CA LEU A 612 7.20 1.68 17.71
C LEU A 612 6.60 2.16 19.02
N GLU A 613 5.79 1.33 19.66
CA GLU A 613 5.37 1.52 21.04
C GLU A 613 6.52 1.25 22.03
N LYS A 614 6.38 1.67 23.29
CA LYS A 614 7.38 1.39 24.32
C LYS A 614 7.44 -0.11 24.61
N GLY A 615 8.57 -0.76 24.31
CA GLY A 615 8.72 -2.20 24.48
C GLY A 615 10.08 -2.76 24.12
N THR A 616 10.18 -4.08 24.25
CA THR A 616 11.34 -4.88 23.84
C THR A 616 11.13 -5.39 22.43
N TYR A 617 12.14 -5.25 21.60
CA TYR A 617 12.15 -5.68 20.21
C TYR A 617 13.39 -6.50 19.94
N TYR A 618 13.34 -7.32 18.89
CA TYR A 618 14.41 -8.21 18.49
C TYR A 618 14.79 -7.94 17.05
N TRP A 619 16.07 -8.04 16.73
CA TRP A 619 16.54 -7.88 15.38
C TRP A 619 17.64 -8.87 15.02
N ARG A 620 17.71 -9.19 13.73
CA ARG A 620 18.76 -10.04 13.13
C ARG A 620 18.99 -9.61 11.69
N ILE A 621 20.07 -10.11 11.12
CA ILE A 621 20.39 -9.97 9.69
C ILE A 621 20.43 -11.34 9.05
N ARG A 622 19.73 -11.49 7.92
CA ARG A 622 19.93 -12.61 7.00
C ARG A 622 20.82 -12.13 5.86
N THR A 623 21.96 -12.80 5.67
CA THR A 623 22.94 -12.51 4.63
C THR A 623 22.63 -13.32 3.40
N ARG A 624 22.40 -12.70 2.27
CA ARG A 624 22.01 -13.34 1.02
C ARG A 624 23.06 -13.20 -0.06
N LYS A 625 23.49 -14.35 -0.61
CA LYS A 625 24.43 -14.43 -1.75
C LYS A 625 23.86 -15.39 -2.80
N ALA A 626 24.17 -15.12 -4.07
CA ALA A 626 23.86 -16.07 -5.14
C ALA A 626 24.50 -17.43 -4.85
N ASN A 627 23.79 -18.50 -5.17
CA ASN A 627 24.17 -19.91 -4.98
C ASN A 627 24.29 -20.36 -3.52
N CYS A 628 23.85 -19.57 -2.55
CA CYS A 628 23.96 -19.91 -1.13
C CYS A 628 22.60 -19.76 -0.44
N SER A 629 22.26 -20.66 0.47
CA SER A 629 21.21 -20.41 1.46
C SER A 629 21.61 -19.23 2.36
N ASP A 630 20.63 -18.55 2.95
CA ASP A 630 20.88 -17.37 3.78
C ASP A 630 21.74 -17.70 5.00
N GLY A 631 22.76 -16.87 5.29
CA GLY A 631 23.47 -16.87 6.56
C GLY A 631 22.69 -16.05 7.57
N ILE A 632 22.48 -16.56 8.80
CA ILE A 632 21.67 -15.90 9.82
C ILE A 632 22.57 -15.45 10.96
N SER A 633 22.53 -14.16 11.31
CA SER A 633 23.25 -13.58 12.44
C SER A 633 22.72 -14.08 13.79
N ALA A 634 23.42 -13.72 14.88
CA ALA A 634 22.82 -13.75 16.21
C ALA A 634 21.56 -12.88 16.27
N VAL A 635 20.70 -13.14 17.26
CA VAL A 635 19.52 -12.31 17.57
C VAL A 635 19.92 -11.35 18.70
N TYR A 636 19.70 -10.05 18.49
CA TYR A 636 19.88 -9.02 19.51
C TYR A 636 18.54 -8.44 19.94
N ALA A 637 18.36 -8.27 21.25
CA ALA A 637 17.23 -7.56 21.85
C ALA A 637 17.58 -6.09 22.06
N PHE A 638 16.59 -5.19 21.95
CA PHE A 638 16.75 -3.77 22.30
C PHE A 638 15.44 -3.19 22.82
N GLN A 639 15.55 -2.17 23.68
CA GLN A 639 14.40 -1.38 24.13
C GLN A 639 14.18 -0.23 23.16
N SER A 640 12.94 0.00 22.73
CA SER A 640 12.59 1.13 21.88
C SER A 640 11.21 1.67 22.21
N GLY A 641 10.87 2.82 21.64
CA GLY A 641 9.61 3.49 21.80
C GLY A 641 9.67 4.95 21.36
N PRO A 642 8.56 5.69 21.49
CA PRO A 642 8.52 7.09 21.11
C PRO A 642 9.39 7.94 22.02
N PHE A 643 10.05 8.97 21.46
CA PHE A 643 10.59 10.07 22.26
C PHE A 643 9.49 11.10 22.45
N GLU A 644 8.93 11.17 23.64
CA GLU A 644 7.73 11.97 23.91
C GLU A 644 7.68 12.50 25.36
N ILE A 645 6.79 13.46 25.60
CA ILE A 645 6.42 13.87 26.94
C ILE A 645 5.45 12.81 27.47
N GLU A 646 5.87 12.12 28.56
CA GLU A 646 5.09 11.06 29.23
C GLU A 646 4.00 11.64 30.15
N PHE A 647 4.27 12.80 30.75
CA PHE A 647 3.29 13.55 31.54
C PHE A 647 3.52 15.07 31.38
N PRO A 648 2.46 15.88 31.16
CA PRO A 648 1.07 15.48 30.89
C PRO A 648 0.93 14.67 29.61
N THR A 649 0.02 13.68 29.61
CA THR A 649 -0.28 12.91 28.40
C THR A 649 -0.97 13.78 27.36
N LYS A 650 -0.86 13.43 26.09
CA LYS A 650 -1.49 14.17 24.99
C LYS A 650 -3.01 14.29 25.20
N GLY A 651 -3.52 15.51 25.15
CA GLY A 651 -4.93 15.81 25.34
C GLY A 651 -5.39 15.85 26.81
N ALA A 652 -4.49 15.70 27.79
CA ALA A 652 -4.84 15.74 29.20
C ALA A 652 -5.54 17.07 29.56
N THR A 653 -6.60 16.98 30.37
CA THR A 653 -7.33 18.11 30.95
C THR A 653 -7.11 18.15 32.46
N GLU A 654 -7.49 19.26 33.11
CA GLU A 654 -7.35 19.46 34.56
C GLU A 654 -5.90 19.28 35.06
N VAL A 655 -4.91 19.59 34.22
CA VAL A 655 -3.51 19.52 34.62
C VAL A 655 -3.19 20.66 35.56
N SER A 656 -2.51 20.39 36.69
CA SER A 656 -2.09 21.44 37.64
C SER A 656 -1.37 22.58 36.95
N VAL A 657 -1.50 23.79 37.43
CA VAL A 657 -0.71 24.96 36.96
C VAL A 657 0.78 24.89 37.37
N THR A 658 1.12 23.93 38.23
CA THR A 658 2.51 23.61 38.64
C THR A 658 2.80 22.11 38.42
N PRO A 659 2.68 21.60 37.18
CA PRO A 659 2.80 20.18 36.95
C PRO A 659 4.27 19.74 37.03
N SER A 660 4.50 18.47 37.36
CA SER A 660 5.78 17.82 37.08
C SER A 660 5.69 17.30 35.66
N ILE A 661 6.45 17.90 34.73
CA ILE A 661 6.53 17.45 33.34
C ILE A 661 7.64 16.41 33.26
N THR A 662 7.33 15.25 32.70
CA THR A 662 8.26 14.14 32.50
C THR A 662 8.29 13.74 31.04
N TRP A 663 9.43 13.28 30.57
CA TRP A 663 9.61 12.81 29.18
C TRP A 663 10.54 11.61 29.12
N THR A 664 10.48 10.92 27.98
CA THR A 664 11.30 9.74 27.73
C THR A 664 12.80 10.08 27.85
N GLU A 665 13.54 9.31 28.64
CA GLU A 665 14.99 9.42 28.69
C GLU A 665 15.60 9.06 27.32
N TYR A 666 16.33 10.01 26.71
CA TYR A 666 16.94 9.80 25.40
C TYR A 666 18.37 9.28 25.57
N PRO A 667 18.77 8.20 24.85
CA PRO A 667 20.10 7.61 24.99
C PRO A 667 21.23 8.63 24.76
N ASP A 668 22.22 8.61 25.64
CA ASP A 668 23.39 9.47 25.61
C ASP A 668 23.12 11.00 25.66
N ALA A 669 21.87 11.41 25.94
CA ALA A 669 21.57 12.81 26.10
C ALA A 669 22.18 13.36 27.36
N THR A 670 22.87 14.49 27.23
CA THR A 670 23.48 15.23 28.36
C THR A 670 22.65 16.43 28.76
N GLU A 671 21.72 16.84 27.92
CA GLU A 671 20.87 18.01 28.13
C GLU A 671 19.57 17.88 27.34
N TYR A 672 18.49 18.44 27.88
CA TYR A 672 17.17 18.55 27.28
C TYR A 672 16.72 20.00 27.24
N ARG A 673 16.05 20.43 26.17
CA ARG A 673 15.40 21.73 26.06
C ARG A 673 13.88 21.52 26.03
N LEU A 674 13.18 21.94 27.08
CA LEU A 674 11.74 21.94 27.14
C LEU A 674 11.19 23.27 26.60
N GLU A 675 10.33 23.20 25.60
CA GLU A 675 9.57 24.32 25.06
C GLU A 675 8.08 24.15 25.34
N ILE A 676 7.42 25.18 25.91
CA ILE A 676 5.97 25.24 26.10
C ILE A 676 5.46 26.49 25.39
N ASN A 677 4.39 26.32 24.62
CA ASN A 677 3.80 27.38 23.81
C ASN A 677 2.25 27.33 23.87
N LYS A 678 1.59 28.45 23.53
CA LYS A 678 0.13 28.53 23.38
C LYS A 678 -0.33 28.10 21.98
N TYR A 679 0.59 27.90 21.06
CA TYR A 679 0.33 27.49 19.67
C TYR A 679 1.17 26.27 19.31
N ASP A 680 0.62 25.41 18.51
CA ASP A 680 1.23 24.15 18.05
C ASP A 680 2.45 24.35 17.15
N ASP A 681 2.52 25.46 16.43
CA ASP A 681 3.64 25.86 15.58
C ASP A 681 4.82 26.49 16.36
N PHE A 682 4.71 26.58 17.67
CA PHE A 682 5.73 27.15 18.56
C PHE A 682 6.19 28.57 18.18
N ARG A 683 5.30 29.37 17.56
CA ARG A 683 5.61 30.77 17.19
C ARG A 683 5.98 31.60 18.42
N SER A 684 6.88 32.56 18.21
CA SER A 684 7.47 33.38 19.32
C SER A 684 6.44 34.12 20.15
N MET A 685 5.29 34.53 19.58
CA MET A 685 4.23 35.26 20.27
C MET A 685 3.50 34.40 21.33
N GLY A 686 3.52 33.07 21.20
CA GLY A 686 2.90 32.17 22.15
C GLY A 686 3.85 31.54 23.17
N LYS A 687 5.12 31.89 23.15
CA LYS A 687 6.15 31.28 23.99
C LYS A 687 5.88 31.49 25.47
N VAL A 688 5.85 30.39 26.21
CA VAL A 688 5.61 30.35 27.67
C VAL A 688 6.87 29.92 28.39
N LEU A 689 7.52 28.86 27.93
CA LEU A 689 8.76 28.34 28.48
C LEU A 689 9.69 27.94 27.34
N ASP A 690 11.00 28.12 27.55
CA ASP A 690 12.07 27.67 26.68
C ASP A 690 13.34 27.61 27.51
N GLN A 691 13.58 26.44 28.14
CA GLN A 691 14.68 26.25 29.09
C GLN A 691 15.33 24.89 28.90
N ARG A 692 16.61 24.80 29.35
CA ARG A 692 17.40 23.58 29.28
C ARG A 692 17.55 22.93 30.65
N TYR A 693 17.59 21.61 30.67
CA TYR A 693 17.64 20.77 31.87
C TYR A 693 18.59 19.58 31.62
N SER A 694 19.25 19.11 32.69
CA SER A 694 20.07 17.88 32.65
C SER A 694 19.25 16.60 32.94
N GLU A 695 18.12 16.75 33.58
CA GLU A 695 17.21 15.66 33.97
C GLU A 695 16.10 15.51 32.94
N HIS A 696 15.44 14.36 32.89
CA HIS A 696 14.28 14.08 32.02
C HIS A 696 12.92 14.38 32.71
N SER A 697 12.96 15.20 33.77
CA SER A 697 11.75 15.68 34.47
C SER A 697 11.98 17.05 35.12
N ILE A 698 10.92 17.82 35.24
CA ILE A 698 10.92 19.12 35.94
C ILE A 698 9.55 19.44 36.50
N THR A 699 9.51 19.95 37.74
CA THR A 699 8.29 20.55 38.29
C THR A 699 8.28 22.04 37.96
N LEU A 700 7.26 22.50 37.25
CA LEU A 700 7.17 23.92 36.89
C LEU A 700 6.80 24.77 38.10
N PRO A 701 7.46 25.93 38.29
CA PRO A 701 7.10 26.83 39.38
C PRO A 701 5.78 27.54 39.11
N GLU A 702 5.17 28.06 40.18
CA GLU A 702 3.97 28.89 40.12
C GLU A 702 4.18 30.11 39.21
N GLY A 703 3.18 30.46 38.42
CA GLY A 703 3.19 31.63 37.51
C GLY A 703 3.70 31.36 36.11
N VAL A 704 4.21 30.17 35.78
CA VAL A 704 4.59 29.77 34.41
C VAL A 704 3.35 29.46 33.59
N LEU A 705 2.45 28.63 34.12
CA LEU A 705 1.19 28.27 33.46
C LEU A 705 0.01 29.04 34.06
N VAL A 706 -0.98 29.33 33.24
CA VAL A 706 -2.23 29.98 33.60
C VAL A 706 -3.34 28.93 33.60
N GLY A 707 -4.30 29.00 34.53
CA GLY A 707 -5.41 28.07 34.60
C GLY A 707 -6.35 28.17 33.38
N ASN A 708 -7.09 27.07 33.15
CA ASN A 708 -8.04 26.94 32.03
C ASN A 708 -7.47 27.35 30.66
N THR A 709 -6.21 26.92 30.37
CA THR A 709 -5.50 27.31 29.15
C THR A 709 -4.90 26.07 28.48
N LYS A 710 -5.11 25.96 27.17
CA LYS A 710 -4.47 24.90 26.34
C LYS A 710 -3.03 25.30 26.02
N TYR A 711 -2.12 24.36 26.24
CA TYR A 711 -0.69 24.49 25.95
C TYR A 711 -0.23 23.36 25.04
N TYR A 712 0.84 23.63 24.29
CA TYR A 712 1.60 22.66 23.51
C TYR A 712 3.03 22.60 24.07
N ALA A 713 3.55 21.40 24.19
CA ALA A 713 4.89 21.20 24.72
C ALA A 713 5.67 20.19 23.87
N ARG A 714 6.98 20.41 23.75
CA ARG A 714 7.94 19.50 23.15
C ARG A 714 9.28 19.56 23.85
N VAL A 715 10.07 18.50 23.70
CA VAL A 715 11.41 18.42 24.26
C VAL A 715 12.41 18.17 23.13
N THR A 716 13.56 18.86 23.16
CA THR A 716 14.70 18.54 22.32
C THR A 716 15.80 17.92 23.19
N ALA A 717 16.23 16.71 22.87
CA ALA A 717 17.36 16.03 23.49
C ALA A 717 18.66 16.34 22.75
N TYR A 718 19.75 16.57 23.49
CA TYR A 718 21.09 16.83 22.97
C TYR A 718 22.04 15.69 23.37
N ALA A 719 22.41 14.85 22.40
CA ALA A 719 23.33 13.72 22.57
C ALA A 719 24.58 13.95 21.67
N GLY A 720 25.64 14.49 22.24
CA GLY A 720 26.83 14.88 21.49
C GLY A 720 26.53 15.96 20.44
N SER A 721 26.65 15.64 19.15
CA SER A 721 26.31 16.54 18.04
C SER A 721 24.89 16.31 17.50
N THR A 722 24.14 15.36 18.05
CA THR A 722 22.80 14.99 17.60
C THR A 722 21.75 15.74 18.41
N GLU A 723 20.76 16.30 17.71
CA GLU A 723 19.56 16.88 18.28
C GLU A 723 18.36 16.03 17.84
N SER A 724 17.52 15.64 18.82
CA SER A 724 16.28 14.91 18.57
C SER A 724 15.11 15.61 19.22
N ILE A 725 14.04 15.84 18.47
CA ILE A 725 12.83 16.54 18.96
C ILE A 725 11.74 15.50 19.22
N SER A 726 11.11 15.58 20.40
CA SER A 726 9.99 14.73 20.76
C SER A 726 8.75 15.01 19.91
N LYS A 727 7.81 14.05 19.89
CA LYS A 727 6.43 14.35 19.46
C LYS A 727 5.87 15.51 20.28
N THR A 728 5.12 16.42 19.63
CA THR A 728 4.42 17.50 20.34
C THR A 728 3.24 16.94 21.11
N THR A 729 3.18 17.26 22.41
CA THR A 729 1.99 16.98 23.23
C THR A 729 1.17 18.26 23.44
N ASN A 730 -0.11 18.12 23.76
CA ASN A 730 -0.94 19.23 24.22
C ASN A 730 -1.66 18.86 25.50
N PHE A 731 -1.99 19.84 26.34
CA PHE A 731 -2.73 19.67 27.57
C PHE A 731 -3.46 20.96 27.94
N THR A 732 -4.51 20.83 28.75
CA THR A 732 -5.28 21.97 29.28
C THR A 732 -5.14 21.99 30.80
N THR A 733 -4.78 23.15 31.35
CA THR A 733 -4.63 23.32 32.79
C THR A 733 -5.98 23.40 33.52
N GLU A 734 -5.95 22.99 34.81
CA GLU A 734 -7.09 23.08 35.73
C GLU A 734 -7.67 24.50 35.77
N SER A 735 -8.98 24.60 36.05
CA SER A 735 -9.62 25.86 36.36
C SER A 735 -9.26 26.27 37.79
N LYS A 736 -8.34 27.22 37.94
CA LYS A 736 -8.08 27.76 39.25
C LYS A 736 -9.25 28.69 39.64
N GLU A 737 -10.10 28.28 40.53
CA GLU A 737 -11.09 29.19 41.09
C GLU A 737 -10.35 30.40 41.68
N PRO A 738 -10.77 31.64 41.37
CA PRO A 738 -10.17 32.80 41.98
C PRO A 738 -10.32 32.69 43.51
N THR A 739 -9.21 32.69 44.23
CA THR A 739 -9.24 32.75 45.70
C THR A 739 -10.07 33.95 46.09
N ILE A 740 -11.07 33.71 46.96
CA ILE A 740 -11.90 34.78 47.50
C ILE A 740 -10.95 35.81 48.12
N PRO A 741 -10.95 37.08 47.64
CA PRO A 741 -10.03 38.06 48.19
C PRO A 741 -10.31 38.25 49.68
N VAL A 742 -9.29 38.05 50.48
CA VAL A 742 -9.38 38.33 51.94
C VAL A 742 -9.26 39.85 52.09
N ILE A 743 -10.32 40.47 52.60
CA ILE A 743 -10.31 41.90 52.93
C ILE A 743 -9.40 42.06 54.16
N LEU A 744 -8.20 42.59 53.90
CA LEU A 744 -7.24 42.82 54.98
C LEU A 744 -7.52 44.10 55.76
N TYR A 745 -8.24 45.06 55.15
CA TYR A 745 -8.65 46.30 55.79
C TYR A 745 -9.82 46.95 55.04
N PRO A 746 -10.82 47.52 55.71
CA PRO A 746 -11.02 47.43 57.19
C PRO A 746 -11.44 46.03 57.62
N THR A 747 -11.01 45.59 58.79
CA THR A 747 -11.43 44.30 59.41
C THR A 747 -12.92 44.37 59.79
N GLN A 748 -13.57 43.23 59.80
CA GLN A 748 -15.01 43.11 60.14
C GLN A 748 -15.29 43.77 61.50
N GLY A 749 -16.20 44.81 61.55
CA GLY A 749 -16.54 45.56 62.71
C GLY A 749 -15.66 46.79 62.99
N ALA A 750 -14.67 47.10 62.08
CA ALA A 750 -13.83 48.28 62.22
C ALA A 750 -14.67 49.54 61.87
N THR A 751 -14.60 50.60 62.70
CA THR A 751 -15.14 51.90 62.41
C THR A 751 -14.08 52.67 61.57
N VAL A 752 -14.42 53.01 60.34
CA VAL A 752 -13.55 53.82 59.45
C VAL A 752 -14.03 55.28 59.54
N GLU A 753 -13.17 56.16 60.04
CA GLU A 753 -13.47 57.60 60.02
C GLU A 753 -13.35 58.14 58.59
N ALA A 754 -14.42 58.84 58.15
CA ALA A 754 -14.38 59.54 56.87
C ALA A 754 -13.43 60.76 57.01
N THR A 755 -12.28 60.67 56.33
CA THR A 755 -11.43 61.84 56.13
C THR A 755 -12.07 62.72 55.04
N SER A 756 -12.45 63.91 55.35
CA SER A 756 -13.02 64.92 54.49
C SER A 756 -12.03 65.37 53.40
#